data_a4899470611e29c7345dd5118a8885ac
#
_entry.id   a4899470611e29c7345dd5118a8885ac
#
_cell.length_a   1.000
_cell.length_b   1.000
_cell.length_c   1.000
_cell.angle_alpha   90.00
_cell.angle_beta   90.00
_cell.angle_gamma   90.00
#
_symmetry.space_group_name_H-M   'P 1'
#
loop_
_entity.id
_entity.type
_entity.pdbx_description
1 polymer ?
#
loop_
_entity_poly.entity_id
_entity_poly.type
_entity_poly.pdbx_seq_one_letter_code
_entity_poly.pdbx_strand_id
1 'polypeptide(L)'
;MEFNKLVEDYGCLAFTDDVMKERIPKSTYKAFHESLDKGEELSKECATVIANAMKIWAVEHGATHFTHWFTPMTGLTAEKHDAFLEPDGSKAVLEFSGKTLRKGEPDASSFPSGGLRATFEARGYTAWDCTSPAFVKDGTLYIPTLFCSYTGEALDKKTPLLRSCDALSKAACRLLPLIGVEGVTKVSASVGAEQEYFLVDDKYYQERMDLKLTGRTLFGAMAPKGQELEDHYFGSLKRKVAAFMKDLDAELWKYGIPSKTKHNEVAPAQHEVACVYAKVNITTDNNHLLMQIAQDIAKKHGLRCLLHEKPFAGVNGSGKHDNWSVITNTGINLFNPGKNPEENKPFLAALACTIKAVDEYAEILRMSIASAGNDHRLGANEAPPAIISMFLGEELDKVVEDICTGKKSDHEEIGRFDTGISVVPTFSKDNTDRNRTSPFAFTGNKFEFRAVGSAQSVAGPNTILNSMLAEEMTQMADAIEGGKSFEEVVKEFISEHKRIIFNGDGYSAEWEEEAKRRGLPNHKNTVDALKCLKDPKYIDMLDRQGVYTKVEIASRYEILLDNYIKTIQVEALTAVKMVKTQIYPAACDYLAKVSSEVVAAKEAGIPAAFLTDDATKLAGLLQDAKDKLTTLENNIAKAQASEEEIFEVATMWRDDVFGIMQSLRETVDTIEELVDDSYWPIPTYVDLLFGI
;
A
#
# COMPACT_ATOMS: atom_id res chain seq x y z
N MET A 1 19.63 16.48 -19.45
CA MET A 1 18.93 17.66 -18.93
C MET A 1 19.82 18.25 -17.85
N GLU A 2 20.15 19.54 -17.92
CA GLU A 2 20.94 20.17 -16.86
C GLU A 2 20.11 20.20 -15.56
N PHE A 3 20.74 19.97 -14.41
CA PHE A 3 20.06 19.89 -13.11
C PHE A 3 19.30 21.19 -12.79
N ASN A 4 19.85 22.34 -13.15
CA ASN A 4 19.18 23.65 -12.97
C ASN A 4 17.82 23.71 -13.66
N LYS A 5 17.69 23.11 -14.86
CA LYS A 5 16.42 23.04 -15.57
C LYS A 5 15.40 22.14 -14.85
N LEU A 6 15.85 21.06 -14.21
CA LEU A 6 14.95 20.23 -13.39
C LEU A 6 14.39 20.96 -12.17
N VAL A 7 15.21 21.87 -11.59
CA VAL A 7 14.76 22.73 -10.47
C VAL A 7 13.73 23.76 -10.96
N GLU A 8 13.95 24.36 -12.12
CA GLU A 8 13.01 25.30 -12.76
C GLU A 8 11.69 24.62 -13.17
N ASP A 9 11.78 23.38 -13.64
CA ASP A 9 10.62 22.58 -14.09
C ASP A 9 9.86 21.91 -12.91
N TYR A 10 10.29 22.06 -11.64
CA TYR A 10 9.64 21.43 -10.50
C TYR A 10 8.19 21.91 -10.34
N GLY A 11 7.23 20.98 -10.37
CA GLY A 11 5.79 21.27 -10.27
C GLY A 11 5.17 21.91 -11.51
N CYS A 12 5.90 22.02 -12.65
CA CYS A 12 5.41 22.70 -13.85
C CYS A 12 4.15 22.05 -14.46
N LEU A 13 3.89 20.76 -14.19
CA LEU A 13 2.70 20.03 -14.64
C LEU A 13 1.60 19.94 -13.57
N ALA A 14 1.74 20.60 -12.43
CA ALA A 14 0.73 20.65 -11.36
C ALA A 14 0.12 22.05 -11.25
N PHE A 15 -1.20 22.12 -11.14
CA PHE A 15 -1.93 23.36 -10.84
C PHE A 15 -1.87 23.62 -9.33
N THR A 16 -0.69 24.07 -8.89
CA THR A 16 -0.37 24.33 -7.48
C THR A 16 -1.08 25.58 -6.97
N ASP A 17 -1.02 25.79 -5.66
CA ASP A 17 -1.55 26.99 -5.00
C ASP A 17 -0.90 28.27 -5.54
N ASP A 18 0.42 28.25 -5.79
CA ASP A 18 1.14 29.38 -6.39
C ASP A 18 0.66 29.68 -7.81
N VAL A 19 0.46 28.65 -8.64
CA VAL A 19 -0.11 28.80 -9.99
C VAL A 19 -1.53 29.36 -9.92
N MET A 20 -2.36 28.90 -9.00
CA MET A 20 -3.70 29.43 -8.79
C MET A 20 -3.65 30.90 -8.39
N LYS A 21 -2.82 31.26 -7.42
CA LYS A 21 -2.64 32.63 -6.92
C LYS A 21 -2.24 33.62 -8.01
N GLU A 22 -1.42 33.22 -8.96
CA GLU A 22 -1.02 34.05 -10.10
C GLU A 22 -2.11 34.24 -11.15
N ARG A 23 -3.04 33.27 -11.29
CA ARG A 23 -3.97 33.19 -12.40
C ARG A 23 -5.41 33.60 -12.07
N ILE A 24 -5.75 33.78 -10.79
CA ILE A 24 -7.09 34.19 -10.39
C ILE A 24 -7.06 35.54 -9.62
N PRO A 25 -8.19 36.27 -9.57
CA PRO A 25 -8.29 37.50 -8.78
C PRO A 25 -7.99 37.24 -7.29
N LYS A 26 -7.29 38.19 -6.65
CA LYS A 26 -6.94 38.10 -5.21
C LYS A 26 -8.13 37.88 -4.30
N SER A 27 -9.29 38.44 -4.63
CA SER A 27 -10.53 38.25 -3.87
C SER A 27 -11.03 36.80 -3.96
N THR A 28 -10.97 36.18 -5.14
CA THR A 28 -11.36 34.78 -5.35
C THR A 28 -10.38 33.83 -4.64
N TYR A 29 -9.06 34.11 -4.74
CA TYR A 29 -8.03 33.33 -4.04
C TYR A 29 -8.25 33.36 -2.52
N LYS A 30 -8.51 34.56 -1.95
CA LYS A 30 -8.80 34.72 -0.53
C LYS A 30 -10.07 33.94 -0.14
N ALA A 31 -11.17 34.08 -0.89
CA ALA A 31 -12.42 33.38 -0.62
C ALA A 31 -12.25 31.85 -0.69
N PHE A 32 -11.42 31.33 -1.61
CA PHE A 32 -11.09 29.92 -1.71
C PHE A 32 -10.44 29.40 -0.41
N HIS A 33 -9.40 30.08 0.08
CA HIS A 33 -8.72 29.68 1.31
C HIS A 33 -9.59 29.83 2.56
N GLU A 34 -10.40 30.90 2.65
CA GLU A 34 -11.35 31.08 3.74
C GLU A 34 -12.39 29.94 3.81
N SER A 35 -12.87 29.45 2.64
CA SER A 35 -13.77 28.29 2.60
C SER A 35 -13.08 27.00 3.07
N LEU A 36 -11.83 26.77 2.64
CA LEU A 36 -11.03 25.60 3.07
C LEU A 36 -10.73 25.60 4.56
N ASP A 37 -10.39 26.78 5.13
CA ASP A 37 -10.06 26.91 6.54
C ASP A 37 -11.28 26.74 7.45
N LYS A 38 -12.46 27.18 6.98
CA LYS A 38 -13.73 27.03 7.69
C LYS A 38 -14.38 25.66 7.45
N GLY A 39 -13.95 24.89 6.46
CA GLY A 39 -14.61 23.66 6.04
C GLY A 39 -15.97 23.92 5.38
N GLU A 40 -16.12 25.05 4.66
CA GLU A 40 -17.35 25.44 3.97
C GLU A 40 -17.31 25.09 2.50
N GLU A 41 -18.48 24.85 1.91
CA GLU A 41 -18.61 24.59 0.46
C GLU A 41 -18.15 25.79 -0.36
N LEU A 42 -17.36 25.53 -1.40
CA LEU A 42 -16.90 26.55 -2.33
C LEU A 42 -18.05 27.13 -3.16
N SER A 43 -18.14 28.46 -3.23
CA SER A 43 -19.19 29.13 -4.03
C SER A 43 -19.09 28.79 -5.51
N LYS A 44 -20.24 28.81 -6.22
CA LYS A 44 -20.30 28.53 -7.66
C LYS A 44 -19.48 29.53 -8.47
N GLU A 45 -19.49 30.80 -8.05
CA GLU A 45 -18.73 31.89 -8.68
C GLU A 45 -17.24 31.66 -8.54
N CYS A 46 -16.76 31.30 -7.34
CA CYS A 46 -15.36 30.97 -7.09
C CYS A 46 -14.92 29.77 -7.94
N ALA A 47 -15.70 28.70 -7.96
CA ALA A 47 -15.42 27.52 -8.76
C ALA A 47 -15.37 27.82 -10.28
N THR A 48 -16.21 28.75 -10.77
CA THR A 48 -16.21 29.13 -12.18
C THR A 48 -14.94 29.88 -12.57
N VAL A 49 -14.47 30.79 -11.71
CA VAL A 49 -13.21 31.51 -11.95
C VAL A 49 -12.01 30.56 -11.94
N ILE A 50 -11.96 29.63 -10.98
CA ILE A 50 -10.88 28.64 -10.89
C ILE A 50 -10.92 27.70 -12.10
N ALA A 51 -12.11 27.19 -12.50
CA ALA A 51 -12.25 26.33 -13.66
C ALA A 51 -11.70 26.97 -14.94
N ASN A 52 -12.03 28.24 -15.18
CA ASN A 52 -11.50 28.94 -16.34
C ASN A 52 -9.98 29.12 -16.29
N ALA A 53 -9.42 29.47 -15.15
CA ALA A 53 -7.97 29.58 -14.97
C ALA A 53 -7.26 28.23 -15.17
N MET A 54 -7.82 27.17 -14.62
CA MET A 54 -7.31 25.79 -14.75
C MET A 54 -7.37 25.30 -16.20
N LYS A 55 -8.47 25.56 -16.92
CA LYS A 55 -8.60 25.26 -18.35
C LYS A 55 -7.53 25.95 -19.17
N ILE A 56 -7.38 27.28 -19.01
CA ILE A 56 -6.39 28.06 -19.76
C ILE A 56 -4.98 27.51 -19.49
N TRP A 57 -4.64 27.30 -18.21
CA TRP A 57 -3.36 26.73 -17.82
C TRP A 57 -3.14 25.33 -18.43
N ALA A 58 -4.13 24.46 -18.39
CA ALA A 58 -4.03 23.12 -18.94
C ALA A 58 -3.79 23.12 -20.46
N VAL A 59 -4.51 23.98 -21.20
CA VAL A 59 -4.32 24.15 -22.65
C VAL A 59 -2.93 24.71 -22.99
N GLU A 60 -2.42 25.66 -22.21
CA GLU A 60 -1.04 26.15 -22.34
C GLU A 60 0.00 25.04 -22.14
N HIS A 61 -0.34 23.99 -21.35
CA HIS A 61 0.49 22.81 -21.13
C HIS A 61 0.15 21.64 -22.07
N GLY A 62 -0.59 21.92 -23.16
CA GLY A 62 -0.89 20.95 -24.22
C GLY A 62 -2.08 20.02 -23.97
N ALA A 63 -2.88 20.26 -22.93
CA ALA A 63 -4.06 19.45 -22.68
C ALA A 63 -5.18 19.76 -23.69
N THR A 64 -5.79 18.71 -24.22
CA THR A 64 -6.96 18.76 -25.10
C THR A 64 -8.20 18.17 -24.44
N HIS A 65 -7.99 17.40 -23.38
CA HIS A 65 -9.02 16.70 -22.61
C HIS A 65 -8.87 17.00 -21.12
N PHE A 66 -9.90 16.65 -20.36
CA PHE A 66 -9.89 16.60 -18.91
C PHE A 66 -10.51 15.29 -18.42
N THR A 67 -10.17 14.89 -17.20
CA THR A 67 -10.75 13.74 -16.54
C THR A 67 -10.96 14.00 -15.06
N HIS A 68 -12.06 13.49 -14.51
CA HIS A 68 -12.23 13.33 -13.07
C HIS A 68 -11.51 12.06 -12.64
N TRP A 69 -10.39 12.24 -11.97
CA TRP A 69 -9.50 11.16 -11.56
C TRP A 69 -9.74 10.79 -10.10
N PHE A 70 -9.99 9.51 -9.84
CA PHE A 70 -10.25 9.01 -8.49
C PHE A 70 -9.66 7.61 -8.27
N THR A 71 -9.58 7.20 -7.00
CA THR A 71 -9.10 5.88 -6.57
C THR A 71 -10.30 4.99 -6.26
N PRO A 72 -10.70 4.07 -7.16
CA PRO A 72 -11.82 3.16 -6.94
C PRO A 72 -11.51 2.17 -5.82
N MET A 73 -12.53 1.44 -5.36
CA MET A 73 -12.37 0.41 -4.33
C MET A 73 -11.45 -0.73 -4.78
N THR A 74 -11.46 -1.03 -6.09
CA THR A 74 -10.58 -2.01 -6.73
C THR A 74 -9.73 -1.31 -7.79
N GLY A 75 -8.52 -1.82 -8.01
CA GLY A 75 -7.56 -1.19 -8.94
C GLY A 75 -6.84 0.03 -8.34
N LEU A 76 -6.04 0.70 -9.17
CA LEU A 76 -5.21 1.84 -8.74
C LEU A 76 -5.96 3.16 -8.90
N THR A 77 -6.39 3.48 -10.12
CA THR A 77 -7.06 4.74 -10.47
C THR A 77 -8.17 4.49 -11.49
N ALA A 78 -9.12 5.41 -11.56
CA ALA A 78 -10.18 5.42 -12.56
C ALA A 78 -10.27 6.80 -13.22
N GLU A 79 -10.52 6.81 -14.54
CA GLU A 79 -10.53 8.00 -15.35
C GLU A 79 -11.44 7.81 -16.58
N LYS A 80 -12.08 8.91 -16.99
CA LYS A 80 -12.86 8.99 -18.24
C LYS A 80 -12.58 10.35 -18.87
N HIS A 81 -11.95 10.35 -20.03
CA HIS A 81 -11.47 11.56 -20.68
C HIS A 81 -12.58 12.20 -21.53
N ASP A 82 -12.87 13.47 -21.26
CA ASP A 82 -13.78 14.30 -22.03
C ASP A 82 -12.99 15.44 -22.70
N ALA A 83 -13.33 15.77 -23.96
CA ALA A 83 -12.66 16.85 -24.67
C ALA A 83 -13.07 18.22 -24.13
N PHE A 84 -12.14 19.18 -24.12
CA PHE A 84 -12.49 20.59 -23.93
C PHE A 84 -13.26 21.18 -25.11
N LEU A 85 -13.19 20.53 -26.26
CA LEU A 85 -13.80 21.02 -27.50
C LEU A 85 -15.29 20.73 -27.54
N GLU A 86 -16.10 21.81 -27.65
CA GLU A 86 -17.55 21.74 -27.86
C GLU A 86 -17.92 22.34 -29.23
N PRO A 87 -18.79 21.70 -30.01
CA PRO A 87 -19.32 22.26 -31.26
C PRO A 87 -20.19 23.47 -30.99
N ASP A 88 -19.95 24.58 -31.73
CA ASP A 88 -20.80 25.75 -31.74
C ASP A 88 -21.14 26.09 -33.21
N GLY A 89 -22.20 25.50 -33.72
CA GLY A 89 -22.60 25.57 -35.12
C GLY A 89 -21.54 24.98 -36.06
N SER A 90 -20.90 25.81 -36.89
CA SER A 90 -19.80 25.42 -37.79
C SER A 90 -18.41 25.65 -37.20
N LYS A 91 -18.35 26.09 -35.95
CA LYS A 91 -17.09 26.36 -35.20
C LYS A 91 -16.99 25.46 -33.98
N ALA A 92 -15.87 25.54 -33.29
CA ALA A 92 -15.67 24.89 -32.03
C ALA A 92 -15.22 25.92 -30.97
N VAL A 93 -15.64 25.71 -29.75
CA VAL A 93 -15.25 26.49 -28.58
C VAL A 93 -14.59 25.57 -27.53
N LEU A 94 -13.79 26.13 -26.65
CA LEU A 94 -13.23 25.40 -25.51
C LEU A 94 -14.14 25.62 -24.29
N GLU A 95 -14.87 24.58 -23.90
CA GLU A 95 -15.80 24.59 -22.76
C GLU A 95 -15.19 23.82 -21.57
N PHE A 96 -15.19 24.45 -20.41
CA PHE A 96 -14.93 23.84 -19.11
C PHE A 96 -15.45 24.77 -18.02
N SER A 97 -16.60 24.46 -17.47
CA SER A 97 -17.31 25.31 -16.53
C SER A 97 -16.99 24.97 -15.07
N GLY A 98 -17.34 25.86 -14.16
CA GLY A 98 -17.29 25.58 -12.73
C GLY A 98 -18.22 24.42 -12.31
N LYS A 99 -19.30 24.15 -13.05
CA LYS A 99 -20.14 22.96 -12.87
C LYS A 99 -19.36 21.71 -13.24
N THR A 100 -18.70 21.71 -14.39
CA THR A 100 -17.89 20.60 -14.89
C THR A 100 -16.70 20.30 -13.97
N LEU A 101 -16.03 21.34 -13.43
CA LEU A 101 -14.97 21.16 -12.44
C LEU A 101 -15.49 20.49 -11.17
N ARG A 102 -16.61 20.98 -10.62
CA ARG A 102 -17.11 20.56 -9.31
C ARG A 102 -17.73 19.17 -9.31
N LYS A 103 -18.36 18.74 -10.41
CA LYS A 103 -19.18 17.53 -10.47
C LYS A 103 -19.10 16.86 -11.84
N GLY A 104 -18.89 15.55 -11.84
CA GLY A 104 -19.11 14.67 -12.97
C GLY A 104 -20.20 13.64 -12.68
N GLU A 105 -20.74 13.05 -13.74
CA GLU A 105 -21.80 12.03 -13.67
C GLU A 105 -21.39 10.79 -14.48
N PRO A 106 -20.31 10.06 -14.08
CA PRO A 106 -19.87 8.88 -14.81
C PRO A 106 -20.88 7.74 -14.67
N ASP A 107 -20.82 6.81 -15.63
CA ASP A 107 -21.51 5.53 -15.51
C ASP A 107 -20.82 4.68 -14.44
N ALA A 108 -21.54 4.35 -13.37
CA ALA A 108 -21.07 3.56 -12.26
C ALA A 108 -21.37 2.05 -12.39
N SER A 109 -22.02 1.63 -13.49
CA SER A 109 -22.48 0.25 -13.65
C SER A 109 -21.34 -0.79 -13.63
N SER A 110 -20.15 -0.39 -14.08
CA SER A 110 -18.95 -1.24 -14.10
C SER A 110 -18.17 -1.30 -12.77
N PHE A 111 -18.50 -0.42 -11.81
CA PHE A 111 -17.79 -0.39 -10.53
C PHE A 111 -18.46 -1.32 -9.51
N PRO A 112 -17.68 -2.07 -8.71
CA PRO A 112 -18.21 -2.88 -7.62
C PRO A 112 -18.99 -2.01 -6.64
N SER A 113 -20.21 -2.42 -6.27
CA SER A 113 -21.07 -1.69 -5.36
C SER A 113 -21.39 -2.42 -4.06
N GLY A 114 -21.10 -3.74 -3.98
CA GLY A 114 -21.39 -4.56 -2.81
C GLY A 114 -22.83 -4.40 -2.30
N GLY A 115 -23.79 -4.36 -3.23
CA GLY A 115 -25.20 -4.20 -2.89
C GLY A 115 -25.67 -2.75 -2.63
N LEU A 116 -24.80 -1.73 -2.69
CA LEU A 116 -25.16 -0.32 -2.47
C LEU A 116 -26.12 0.23 -3.54
N ARG A 117 -26.20 -0.37 -4.71
CA ARG A 117 -27.09 0.07 -5.77
C ARG A 117 -27.81 -1.09 -6.42
N ALA A 118 -29.00 -0.83 -6.92
CA ALA A 118 -29.72 -1.78 -7.75
C ALA A 118 -29.05 -1.95 -9.12
N THR A 119 -29.21 -3.13 -9.73
CA THR A 119 -28.59 -3.48 -11.02
C THR A 119 -28.91 -2.49 -12.16
N PHE A 120 -30.05 -1.82 -12.09
CA PHE A 120 -30.50 -0.86 -13.09
C PHE A 120 -30.00 0.58 -12.85
N GLU A 121 -29.36 0.84 -11.69
CA GLU A 121 -28.80 2.16 -11.38
C GLU A 121 -27.39 2.25 -11.95
N ALA A 122 -27.24 3.00 -13.04
CA ALA A 122 -25.95 3.16 -13.72
C ALA A 122 -25.21 4.44 -13.30
N ARG A 123 -25.91 5.47 -12.77
CA ARG A 123 -25.30 6.77 -12.49
C ARG A 123 -24.53 6.77 -11.16
N GLY A 124 -23.31 7.33 -11.19
CA GLY A 124 -22.57 7.77 -10.03
C GLY A 124 -22.21 9.25 -10.12
N TYR A 125 -21.56 9.76 -9.10
CA TYR A 125 -21.11 11.14 -9.03
C TYR A 125 -19.64 11.22 -8.66
N THR A 126 -18.90 12.09 -9.38
CA THR A 126 -17.59 12.55 -8.94
C THR A 126 -17.70 13.96 -8.38
N ALA A 127 -16.95 14.28 -7.34
CA ALA A 127 -16.88 15.61 -6.76
C ALA A 127 -15.42 16.05 -6.64
N TRP A 128 -15.11 17.27 -7.08
CA TRP A 128 -13.77 17.81 -7.02
C TRP A 128 -13.23 17.89 -5.60
N ASP A 129 -12.07 17.29 -5.37
CA ASP A 129 -11.28 17.50 -4.17
C ASP A 129 -10.37 18.72 -4.35
N CYS A 130 -10.82 19.86 -3.88
CA CYS A 130 -10.08 21.10 -3.95
C CYS A 130 -8.86 21.18 -3.00
N THR A 131 -8.61 20.14 -2.21
CA THR A 131 -7.44 20.05 -1.31
C THR A 131 -6.23 19.38 -1.94
N SER A 132 -6.40 18.82 -3.15
CA SER A 132 -5.34 18.20 -3.96
C SER A 132 -5.14 18.94 -5.28
N PRO A 133 -3.90 19.17 -5.74
CA PRO A 133 -3.64 19.88 -7.00
C PRO A 133 -4.08 19.04 -8.20
N ALA A 134 -4.72 19.67 -9.19
CA ALA A 134 -4.89 19.08 -10.50
C ALA A 134 -3.56 19.08 -11.27
N PHE A 135 -3.42 18.20 -12.26
CA PHE A 135 -2.18 18.08 -13.03
C PHE A 135 -2.44 17.74 -14.50
N VAL A 136 -1.48 18.02 -15.36
CA VAL A 136 -1.55 17.65 -16.78
C VAL A 136 -0.63 16.48 -17.07
N LYS A 137 -1.20 15.37 -17.58
CA LYS A 137 -0.46 14.17 -17.99
C LYS A 137 -0.97 13.72 -19.36
N ASP A 138 -0.06 13.40 -20.26
CA ASP A 138 -0.36 12.85 -21.60
C ASP A 138 -1.46 13.63 -22.37
N GLY A 139 -1.42 14.98 -22.32
CA GLY A 139 -2.37 15.84 -23.00
C GLY A 139 -3.77 15.91 -22.39
N THR A 140 -3.91 15.50 -21.13
CA THR A 140 -5.17 15.53 -20.35
C THR A 140 -4.96 16.26 -19.04
N LEU A 141 -5.92 17.07 -18.63
CA LEU A 141 -6.04 17.65 -17.30
C LEU A 141 -6.69 16.63 -16.37
N TYR A 142 -5.95 16.19 -15.35
CA TYR A 142 -6.42 15.28 -14.30
C TYR A 142 -6.88 16.09 -13.09
N ILE A 143 -8.13 15.90 -12.71
CA ILE A 143 -8.77 16.59 -11.59
C ILE A 143 -9.00 15.59 -10.48
N PRO A 144 -8.30 15.68 -9.33
CA PRO A 144 -8.54 14.80 -8.20
C PRO A 144 -9.98 14.92 -7.70
N THR A 145 -10.68 13.78 -7.58
CA THR A 145 -12.09 13.73 -7.19
C THR A 145 -12.37 12.62 -6.20
N LEU A 146 -13.53 12.75 -5.55
CA LEU A 146 -14.23 11.70 -4.83
C LEU A 146 -15.19 11.00 -5.79
N PHE A 147 -15.60 9.77 -5.46
CA PHE A 147 -16.60 9.04 -6.22
C PHE A 147 -17.63 8.41 -5.29
N CYS A 148 -18.92 8.66 -5.58
CA CYS A 148 -20.03 8.10 -4.81
C CYS A 148 -21.12 7.53 -5.71
N SER A 149 -21.97 6.69 -5.12
CA SER A 149 -23.18 6.15 -5.74
C SER A 149 -24.20 7.26 -6.03
N TYR A 150 -25.25 6.91 -6.74
CA TYR A 150 -26.39 7.79 -6.97
C TYR A 150 -27.06 8.26 -5.67
N THR A 151 -27.03 7.42 -4.65
CA THR A 151 -27.60 7.67 -3.30
C THR A 151 -26.62 8.34 -2.34
N GLY A 152 -25.36 8.52 -2.72
CA GLY A 152 -24.36 9.31 -2.01
C GLY A 152 -23.35 8.51 -1.20
N GLU A 153 -23.42 7.18 -1.20
CA GLU A 153 -22.44 6.34 -0.52
C GLU A 153 -21.09 6.36 -1.25
N ALA A 154 -20.01 6.40 -0.49
CA ALA A 154 -18.65 6.38 -1.03
C ALA A 154 -18.32 5.05 -1.70
N LEU A 155 -17.92 5.11 -2.97
CA LEU A 155 -17.46 3.98 -3.79
C LEU A 155 -15.96 4.07 -4.13
N ASP A 156 -15.24 4.93 -3.43
CA ASP A 156 -13.80 5.17 -3.57
C ASP A 156 -13.06 4.98 -2.26
N LYS A 157 -11.73 5.13 -2.32
CA LYS A 157 -10.85 5.05 -1.14
C LYS A 157 -10.55 6.42 -0.53
N LYS A 158 -10.71 7.51 -1.28
CA LYS A 158 -10.35 8.85 -0.85
C LYS A 158 -11.41 9.51 0.03
N THR A 159 -12.69 9.29 -0.24
CA THR A 159 -13.78 9.85 0.56
C THR A 159 -13.65 9.45 2.05
N PRO A 160 -13.49 8.16 2.40
CA PRO A 160 -13.27 7.79 3.80
C PRO A 160 -11.98 8.39 4.39
N LEU A 161 -10.92 8.50 3.59
CA LEU A 161 -9.67 9.12 4.04
C LEU A 161 -9.88 10.58 4.45
N LEU A 162 -10.55 11.38 3.63
CA LEU A 162 -10.83 12.79 3.95
C LEU A 162 -11.76 12.92 5.16
N ARG A 163 -12.80 12.09 5.26
CA ARG A 163 -13.68 12.03 6.43
C ARG A 163 -12.89 11.69 7.69
N SER A 164 -11.92 10.78 7.63
CA SER A 164 -11.06 10.43 8.76
C SER A 164 -10.13 11.56 9.19
N CYS A 165 -9.65 12.36 8.22
CA CYS A 165 -8.87 13.56 8.54
C CYS A 165 -9.70 14.61 9.28
N ASP A 166 -10.96 14.80 8.88
CA ASP A 166 -11.88 15.71 9.57
C ASP A 166 -12.23 15.21 10.98
N ALA A 167 -12.47 13.91 11.14
CA ALA A 167 -12.72 13.30 12.44
C ALA A 167 -11.53 13.50 13.38
N LEU A 168 -10.32 13.20 12.92
CA LEU A 168 -9.08 13.40 13.68
C LEU A 168 -8.88 14.86 14.05
N SER A 169 -9.09 15.80 13.12
CA SER A 169 -8.96 17.23 13.38
C SER A 169 -9.95 17.69 14.45
N LYS A 170 -11.22 17.27 14.38
CA LYS A 170 -12.25 17.61 15.37
C LYS A 170 -11.89 17.08 16.76
N ALA A 171 -11.50 15.81 16.86
CA ALA A 171 -11.14 15.19 18.14
C ALA A 171 -9.91 15.86 18.78
N ALA A 172 -8.87 16.09 18.00
CA ALA A 172 -7.65 16.75 18.48
C ALA A 172 -7.88 18.21 18.87
N CYS A 173 -8.64 18.99 18.07
CA CYS A 173 -8.97 20.38 18.40
C CYS A 173 -9.87 20.51 19.65
N ARG A 174 -10.62 19.46 20.01
CA ARG A 174 -11.37 19.40 21.29
C ARG A 174 -10.44 19.06 22.46
N LEU A 175 -9.54 18.08 22.29
CA LEU A 175 -8.67 17.60 23.36
C LEU A 175 -7.55 18.59 23.73
N LEU A 176 -6.87 19.18 22.74
CA LEU A 176 -5.66 19.97 22.97
C LEU A 176 -5.86 21.18 23.92
N PRO A 177 -6.95 21.97 23.83
CA PRO A 177 -7.21 23.04 24.82
C PRO A 177 -7.39 22.52 26.24
N LEU A 178 -7.97 21.34 26.45
CA LEU A 178 -8.19 20.74 27.76
C LEU A 178 -6.87 20.41 28.50
N ILE A 179 -5.79 20.22 27.73
CA ILE A 179 -4.45 19.94 28.28
C ILE A 179 -3.53 21.18 28.23
N GLY A 180 -4.08 22.37 27.92
CA GLY A 180 -3.37 23.65 27.94
C GLY A 180 -2.69 24.04 26.64
N VAL A 181 -3.04 23.43 25.49
CA VAL A 181 -2.52 23.81 24.16
C VAL A 181 -3.54 24.69 23.46
N GLU A 182 -3.31 25.98 23.43
CA GLU A 182 -4.20 26.96 22.84
C GLU A 182 -3.88 27.30 21.38
N GLY A 183 -4.83 27.89 20.65
CA GLY A 183 -4.65 28.43 19.30
C GLY A 183 -4.67 27.36 18.19
N VAL A 184 -4.92 26.10 18.50
CA VAL A 184 -5.07 25.03 17.52
C VAL A 184 -6.49 25.03 16.98
N THR A 185 -6.61 25.27 15.67
CA THR A 185 -7.92 25.30 14.96
C THR A 185 -8.04 24.19 13.92
N LYS A 186 -6.93 23.54 13.56
CA LYS A 186 -6.88 22.44 12.60
C LYS A 186 -5.71 21.51 12.91
N VAL A 187 -5.94 20.22 12.74
CA VAL A 187 -4.92 19.18 12.82
C VAL A 187 -4.95 18.36 11.55
N SER A 188 -3.79 17.97 11.06
CA SER A 188 -3.65 17.23 9.82
C SER A 188 -2.77 16.01 10.04
N ALA A 189 -3.18 14.87 9.50
CA ALA A 189 -2.30 13.73 9.34
C ALA A 189 -1.35 13.96 8.15
N SER A 190 -0.09 13.57 8.33
CA SER A 190 0.93 13.57 7.29
C SER A 190 1.51 12.18 7.12
N VAL A 191 1.90 11.84 5.90
CA VAL A 191 2.50 10.54 5.57
C VAL A 191 3.66 10.74 4.61
N GLY A 192 4.75 9.98 4.84
CA GLY A 192 5.81 9.74 3.87
C GLY A 192 5.76 8.26 3.49
N ALA A 193 5.39 7.97 2.25
CA ALA A 193 5.35 6.61 1.75
C ALA A 193 6.69 6.22 1.12
N GLU A 194 7.21 5.03 1.46
CA GLU A 194 8.41 4.43 0.88
C GLU A 194 7.98 3.32 -0.08
N GLN A 195 8.07 3.56 -1.39
CA GLN A 195 7.59 2.62 -2.40
C GLN A 195 8.67 1.64 -2.81
N GLU A 196 8.53 0.39 -2.42
CA GLU A 196 9.33 -0.72 -2.92
C GLU A 196 8.74 -1.29 -4.21
N TYR A 197 9.61 -1.81 -5.07
CA TYR A 197 9.23 -2.42 -6.35
C TYR A 197 10.34 -3.33 -6.90
N PHE A 198 9.98 -4.24 -7.80
CA PHE A 198 10.96 -5.01 -8.56
C PHE A 198 11.08 -4.48 -9.98
N LEU A 199 12.28 -4.55 -10.54
CA LEU A 199 12.54 -4.33 -11.97
C LEU A 199 12.99 -5.63 -12.61
N VAL A 200 12.36 -6.00 -13.73
CA VAL A 200 12.77 -7.15 -14.54
C VAL A 200 12.94 -6.71 -16.00
N ASP A 201 13.74 -7.44 -16.76
CA ASP A 201 13.88 -7.16 -18.19
C ASP A 201 12.55 -7.43 -18.91
N ASP A 202 12.14 -6.48 -19.78
CA ASP A 202 10.88 -6.60 -20.53
C ASP A 202 10.82 -7.87 -21.38
N LYS A 203 11.96 -8.32 -21.93
CA LYS A 203 12.04 -9.56 -22.70
C LYS A 203 11.50 -10.75 -21.90
N TYR A 204 12.03 -10.96 -20.70
CA TYR A 204 11.61 -12.09 -19.86
C TYR A 204 10.19 -11.93 -19.32
N TYR A 205 9.77 -10.71 -19.00
CA TYR A 205 8.39 -10.42 -18.61
C TYR A 205 7.40 -10.83 -19.70
N GLN A 206 7.69 -10.55 -20.97
CA GLN A 206 6.81 -10.89 -22.09
C GLN A 206 6.63 -12.41 -22.28
N GLU A 207 7.57 -13.21 -21.86
CA GLU A 207 7.53 -14.67 -21.93
C GLU A 207 6.83 -15.31 -20.73
N ARG A 208 6.53 -14.53 -19.66
CA ARG A 208 5.86 -15.00 -18.43
C ARG A 208 4.39 -14.62 -18.41
N MET A 209 3.50 -15.59 -18.65
CA MET A 209 2.04 -15.38 -18.61
C MET A 209 1.57 -14.98 -17.22
N ASP A 210 2.10 -15.59 -16.17
CA ASP A 210 1.77 -15.30 -14.78
C ASP A 210 2.12 -13.86 -14.39
N LEU A 211 3.30 -13.37 -14.70
CA LEU A 211 3.67 -11.96 -14.42
C LEU A 211 2.74 -10.97 -15.13
N LYS A 212 2.31 -11.28 -16.36
CA LYS A 212 1.39 -10.41 -17.12
C LYS A 212 -0.02 -10.38 -16.57
N LEU A 213 -0.53 -11.50 -16.10
CA LEU A 213 -1.93 -11.64 -15.70
C LEU A 213 -2.15 -11.48 -14.19
N THR A 214 -1.15 -11.83 -13.37
CA THR A 214 -1.28 -11.85 -11.91
C THR A 214 -0.29 -10.93 -11.19
N GLY A 215 0.74 -10.43 -11.88
CA GLY A 215 1.79 -9.59 -11.29
C GLY A 215 2.83 -10.38 -10.49
N ARG A 216 2.67 -11.71 -10.33
CA ARG A 216 3.61 -12.59 -9.61
C ARG A 216 3.89 -13.88 -10.37
N THR A 217 5.00 -14.54 -10.04
CA THR A 217 5.31 -15.87 -10.55
C THR A 217 4.47 -16.92 -9.84
N LEU A 218 3.76 -17.75 -10.61
CA LEU A 218 3.00 -18.89 -10.10
C LEU A 218 3.87 -20.13 -10.01
N PHE A 219 4.95 -20.20 -10.79
CA PHE A 219 5.96 -21.24 -10.83
C PHE A 219 7.35 -20.63 -10.90
N GLY A 220 8.34 -21.35 -10.42
CA GLY A 220 9.76 -20.98 -10.50
C GLY A 220 10.55 -21.58 -9.34
N ALA A 221 11.50 -22.47 -9.68
CA ALA A 221 12.48 -22.98 -8.76
C ALA A 221 13.42 -21.87 -8.27
N MET A 222 13.94 -22.00 -7.07
CA MET A 222 14.86 -21.02 -6.51
C MET A 222 16.15 -20.94 -7.32
N ALA A 223 16.60 -19.70 -7.58
CA ALA A 223 17.93 -19.52 -8.15
C ALA A 223 19.03 -20.03 -7.19
N PRO A 224 20.17 -20.52 -7.70
CA PRO A 224 21.29 -20.95 -6.87
C PRO A 224 21.86 -19.85 -5.97
N LYS A 225 21.60 -18.59 -6.32
CA LYS A 225 21.89 -17.41 -5.50
C LYS A 225 20.59 -16.62 -5.29
N GLY A 226 20.32 -16.28 -4.04
CA GLY A 226 19.24 -15.36 -3.63
C GLY A 226 19.78 -14.12 -2.94
N GLN A 227 19.59 -14.03 -1.63
CA GLN A 227 19.97 -12.90 -0.76
C GLN A 227 21.17 -13.19 0.16
N GLU A 228 21.78 -14.37 0.05
CA GLU A 228 22.67 -14.96 1.06
C GLU A 228 23.91 -14.12 1.36
N LEU A 229 24.38 -13.31 0.47
CA LEU A 229 25.57 -12.49 0.67
C LEU A 229 25.26 -11.05 1.06
N GLU A 230 23.96 -10.69 1.11
CA GLU A 230 23.49 -9.33 1.40
C GLU A 230 24.16 -8.24 0.53
N ASP A 231 24.60 -8.64 -0.67
CA ASP A 231 25.42 -7.84 -1.57
C ASP A 231 24.59 -6.94 -2.50
N HIS A 232 23.26 -7.01 -2.45
CA HIS A 232 22.38 -6.17 -3.25
C HIS A 232 22.01 -4.86 -2.55
N TYR A 233 21.58 -4.91 -1.29
CA TYR A 233 21.12 -3.73 -0.54
C TYR A 233 22.17 -2.60 -0.49
N PHE A 234 23.40 -2.90 -0.12
CA PHE A 234 24.52 -1.94 -0.10
C PHE A 234 25.30 -1.90 -1.41
N GLY A 235 24.87 -2.63 -2.43
CA GLY A 235 25.49 -2.64 -3.74
C GLY A 235 25.31 -1.35 -4.52
N SER A 236 26.19 -1.10 -5.49
CA SER A 236 26.04 0.01 -6.42
C SER A 236 24.84 -0.22 -7.36
N LEU A 237 24.14 0.86 -7.70
CA LEU A 237 23.06 0.80 -8.68
C LEU A 237 23.62 0.35 -10.05
N LYS A 238 23.05 -0.70 -10.62
CA LYS A 238 23.39 -1.12 -11.99
C LYS A 238 23.04 -0.02 -12.97
N ARG A 239 23.82 0.14 -14.03
CA ARG A 239 23.73 1.27 -14.96
C ARG A 239 22.32 1.47 -15.55
N LYS A 240 21.65 0.37 -15.97
CA LYS A 240 20.29 0.41 -16.54
C LYS A 240 19.26 0.86 -15.49
N VAL A 241 19.38 0.37 -14.26
CA VAL A 241 18.54 0.75 -13.12
C VAL A 241 18.76 2.22 -12.74
N ALA A 242 20.02 2.67 -12.67
CA ALA A 242 20.35 4.07 -12.37
C ALA A 242 19.77 5.05 -13.41
N ALA A 243 19.76 4.65 -14.70
CA ALA A 243 19.15 5.45 -15.77
C ALA A 243 17.62 5.53 -15.60
N PHE A 244 16.96 4.41 -15.32
CA PHE A 244 15.54 4.37 -15.00
C PHE A 244 15.20 5.28 -13.81
N MET A 245 15.90 5.12 -12.69
CA MET A 245 15.66 5.91 -11.48
C MET A 245 15.88 7.41 -11.69
N LYS A 246 16.85 7.78 -12.54
CA LYS A 246 17.09 9.19 -12.90
C LYS A 246 15.91 9.78 -13.68
N ASP A 247 15.40 9.05 -14.65
CA ASP A 247 14.28 9.52 -15.47
C ASP A 247 12.96 9.49 -14.68
N LEU A 248 12.80 8.53 -13.74
CA LEU A 248 11.68 8.50 -12.81
C LEU A 248 11.65 9.75 -11.93
N ASP A 249 12.76 10.11 -11.28
CA ASP A 249 12.86 11.34 -10.47
C ASP A 249 12.51 12.59 -11.31
N ALA A 250 13.12 12.70 -12.50
CA ALA A 250 12.91 13.84 -13.39
C ALA A 250 11.44 13.99 -13.82
N GLU A 251 10.74 12.88 -14.03
CA GLU A 251 9.31 12.90 -14.36
C GLU A 251 8.45 13.26 -13.15
N LEU A 252 8.69 12.63 -11.99
CA LEU A 252 7.97 12.90 -10.74
C LEU A 252 8.06 14.36 -10.32
N TRP A 253 9.22 14.97 -10.43
CA TRP A 253 9.43 16.38 -10.05
C TRP A 253 8.62 17.35 -10.88
N LYS A 254 8.29 17.06 -12.14
CA LYS A 254 7.39 17.89 -12.96
C LYS A 254 5.97 17.98 -12.38
N TYR A 255 5.52 16.94 -11.68
CA TYR A 255 4.22 16.93 -10.97
C TYR A 255 4.32 17.48 -9.55
N GLY A 256 5.49 17.94 -9.12
CA GLY A 256 5.72 18.39 -7.74
C GLY A 256 5.77 17.23 -6.74
N ILE A 257 5.99 15.99 -7.19
CA ILE A 257 6.17 14.83 -6.33
C ILE A 257 7.62 14.78 -5.85
N PRO A 258 7.89 14.99 -4.55
CA PRO A 258 9.23 15.22 -4.04
C PRO A 258 9.96 13.90 -3.76
N SER A 259 10.22 13.07 -4.80
CA SER A 259 11.09 11.91 -4.64
C SER A 259 12.48 12.35 -4.17
N LYS A 260 13.01 11.71 -3.14
CA LYS A 260 14.22 12.15 -2.44
C LYS A 260 15.29 11.06 -2.35
N THR A 261 14.89 9.87 -1.99
CA THR A 261 15.81 8.75 -1.74
C THR A 261 15.48 7.60 -2.68
N LYS A 262 16.51 6.97 -3.21
CA LYS A 262 16.42 5.78 -4.04
C LYS A 262 17.62 4.88 -3.79
N HIS A 263 17.39 3.59 -3.68
CA HIS A 263 18.42 2.59 -3.45
C HIS A 263 17.95 1.20 -3.85
N ASN A 264 18.88 0.23 -3.78
CA ASN A 264 18.52 -1.18 -3.88
C ASN A 264 17.89 -1.66 -2.57
N GLU A 265 16.97 -2.61 -2.69
CA GLU A 265 16.44 -3.37 -1.58
C GLU A 265 17.14 -4.73 -1.41
N VAL A 266 16.73 -5.52 -0.41
CA VAL A 266 17.44 -6.75 -0.02
C VAL A 266 17.36 -7.82 -1.11
N ALA A 267 16.19 -8.01 -1.74
CA ALA A 267 16.05 -9.02 -2.78
C ALA A 267 16.74 -8.60 -4.08
N PRO A 268 17.33 -9.54 -4.84
CA PRO A 268 17.81 -9.26 -6.18
C PRO A 268 16.72 -8.61 -7.05
N ALA A 269 17.07 -7.63 -7.85
CA ALA A 269 16.18 -6.84 -8.70
C ALA A 269 15.12 -6.00 -7.95
N GLN A 270 15.20 -5.88 -6.62
CA GLN A 270 14.32 -5.07 -5.79
C GLN A 270 14.94 -3.69 -5.51
N HIS A 271 14.11 -2.66 -5.50
CA HIS A 271 14.51 -1.27 -5.33
C HIS A 271 13.43 -0.50 -4.57
N GLU A 272 13.81 0.67 -4.06
CA GLU A 272 12.91 1.59 -3.36
C GLU A 272 13.04 3.03 -3.87
N VAL A 273 11.93 3.75 -3.83
CA VAL A 273 11.88 5.20 -3.93
C VAL A 273 11.07 5.76 -2.77
N ALA A 274 11.68 6.68 -2.02
CA ALA A 274 11.04 7.37 -0.91
C ALA A 274 10.83 8.85 -1.24
N CYS A 275 9.61 9.34 -0.97
CA CYS A 275 9.22 10.73 -1.14
C CYS A 275 9.23 11.49 0.19
N VAL A 276 9.46 12.81 0.12
CA VAL A 276 9.26 13.67 1.29
C VAL A 276 7.78 13.64 1.68
N TYR A 277 7.51 13.55 2.98
CA TYR A 277 6.14 13.50 3.51
C TYR A 277 5.32 14.74 3.17
N ALA A 278 4.02 14.55 3.02
CA ALA A 278 3.04 15.61 2.82
C ALA A 278 1.75 15.29 3.60
N LYS A 279 0.72 16.14 3.49
CA LYS A 279 -0.62 15.79 3.97
C LYS A 279 -1.06 14.47 3.36
N VAL A 280 -1.73 13.64 4.14
CA VAL A 280 -2.02 12.24 3.78
C VAL A 280 -2.81 12.11 2.47
N ASN A 281 -3.74 13.02 2.17
CA ASN A 281 -4.49 13.02 0.91
C ASN A 281 -3.58 13.31 -0.30
N ILE A 282 -2.65 14.27 -0.17
CA ILE A 282 -1.68 14.61 -1.21
C ILE A 282 -0.70 13.46 -1.42
N THR A 283 -0.16 12.88 -0.34
CA THR A 283 0.73 11.71 -0.45
C THR A 283 0.02 10.53 -1.11
N THR A 284 -1.26 10.31 -0.82
CA THR A 284 -2.06 9.26 -1.45
C THR A 284 -2.13 9.44 -2.96
N ASP A 285 -2.49 10.62 -3.43
CA ASP A 285 -2.55 10.94 -4.86
C ASP A 285 -1.17 10.84 -5.52
N ASN A 286 -0.15 11.42 -4.89
CA ASN A 286 1.23 11.36 -5.35
C ASN A 286 1.74 9.92 -5.48
N ASN A 287 1.42 9.04 -4.52
CA ASN A 287 1.83 7.64 -4.57
C ASN A 287 1.14 6.88 -5.71
N HIS A 288 -0.15 7.12 -5.96
CA HIS A 288 -0.85 6.54 -7.13
C HIS A 288 -0.22 6.98 -8.44
N LEU A 289 0.09 8.27 -8.57
CA LEU A 289 0.74 8.80 -9.77
C LEU A 289 2.17 8.26 -9.91
N LEU A 290 2.92 8.15 -8.81
CA LEU A 290 4.25 7.54 -8.78
C LEU A 290 4.22 6.09 -9.30
N MET A 291 3.29 5.26 -8.81
CA MET A 291 3.16 3.86 -9.25
C MET A 291 2.91 3.77 -10.76
N GLN A 292 2.04 4.63 -11.31
CA GLN A 292 1.75 4.68 -12.73
C GLN A 292 2.98 5.14 -13.54
N ILE A 293 3.62 6.24 -13.13
CA ILE A 293 4.80 6.79 -13.81
C ILE A 293 5.96 5.79 -13.77
N ALA A 294 6.19 5.09 -12.65
CA ALA A 294 7.24 4.09 -12.54
C ALA A 294 7.08 2.96 -13.56
N GLN A 295 5.85 2.48 -13.77
CA GLN A 295 5.56 1.47 -14.79
C GLN A 295 5.80 2.00 -16.22
N ASP A 296 5.43 3.26 -16.50
CA ASP A 296 5.59 3.87 -17.81
C ASP A 296 7.07 4.17 -18.14
N ILE A 297 7.84 4.68 -17.16
CA ILE A 297 9.28 4.92 -17.32
C ILE A 297 10.05 3.60 -17.44
N ALA A 298 9.67 2.55 -16.69
CA ALA A 298 10.31 1.24 -16.82
C ALA A 298 10.24 0.72 -18.27
N LYS A 299 9.09 0.82 -18.92
CA LYS A 299 8.91 0.42 -20.33
C LYS A 299 9.85 1.17 -21.28
N LYS A 300 10.09 2.47 -21.06
CA LYS A 300 11.03 3.28 -21.88
C LYS A 300 12.47 2.79 -21.78
N HIS A 301 12.82 2.14 -20.65
CA HIS A 301 14.13 1.56 -20.41
C HIS A 301 14.23 0.07 -20.77
N GLY A 302 13.20 -0.51 -21.42
CA GLY A 302 13.13 -1.96 -21.69
C GLY A 302 13.07 -2.79 -20.42
N LEU A 303 12.43 -2.25 -19.38
CA LEU A 303 12.18 -2.88 -18.07
C LEU A 303 10.68 -2.97 -17.79
N ARG A 304 10.33 -3.79 -16.81
CA ARG A 304 9.00 -3.80 -16.18
C ARG A 304 9.14 -3.55 -14.69
N CYS A 305 8.36 -2.60 -14.20
CA CYS A 305 8.20 -2.33 -12.78
C CYS A 305 7.06 -3.20 -12.23
N LEU A 306 7.40 -4.12 -11.32
CA LEU A 306 6.44 -5.00 -10.67
C LEU A 306 6.11 -4.42 -9.31
N LEU A 307 4.82 -4.15 -9.08
CA LEU A 307 4.30 -3.57 -7.84
C LEU A 307 3.58 -4.61 -6.97
N HIS A 308 3.51 -5.87 -7.39
CA HIS A 308 2.94 -6.94 -6.57
C HIS A 308 3.76 -7.13 -5.28
N GLU A 309 3.11 -7.46 -4.18
CA GLU A 309 3.72 -7.60 -2.86
C GLU A 309 4.74 -8.75 -2.79
N LYS A 310 4.55 -9.80 -3.58
CA LYS A 310 5.43 -10.97 -3.61
C LYS A 310 5.57 -11.51 -5.04
N PRO A 311 6.31 -10.82 -5.93
CA PRO A 311 6.47 -11.29 -7.32
C PRO A 311 7.23 -12.60 -7.42
N PHE A 312 8.13 -12.86 -6.46
CA PHE A 312 9.00 -14.03 -6.42
C PHE A 312 8.92 -14.71 -5.06
N ALA A 313 8.71 -16.03 -5.03
CA ALA A 313 8.77 -16.80 -3.80
C ALA A 313 10.22 -16.90 -3.30
N GLY A 314 10.41 -17.11 -2.00
CA GLY A 314 11.71 -17.39 -1.39
C GLY A 314 12.65 -16.18 -1.19
N VAL A 315 12.33 -15.00 -1.74
CA VAL A 315 13.06 -13.75 -1.50
C VAL A 315 12.14 -12.72 -0.86
N ASN A 316 12.66 -11.57 -0.41
CA ASN A 316 11.85 -10.49 0.16
C ASN A 316 10.69 -10.10 -0.75
N GLY A 317 9.57 -9.74 -0.16
CA GLY A 317 8.47 -9.08 -0.84
C GLY A 317 8.60 -7.56 -0.80
N SER A 318 7.73 -6.86 -1.52
CA SER A 318 7.67 -5.41 -1.56
C SER A 318 6.49 -4.87 -0.77
N GLY A 319 6.76 -3.86 0.03
CA GLY A 319 5.76 -3.08 0.75
C GLY A 319 5.83 -1.60 0.40
N LYS A 320 5.11 -0.81 1.17
CA LYS A 320 5.35 0.61 1.31
C LYS A 320 5.21 0.98 2.77
N HIS A 321 6.29 1.47 3.36
CA HIS A 321 6.26 1.88 4.75
C HIS A 321 5.58 3.24 4.86
N ASP A 322 4.52 3.31 5.65
CA ASP A 322 3.78 4.55 5.90
C ASP A 322 4.36 5.25 7.13
N ASN A 323 5.17 6.27 6.90
CA ASN A 323 5.69 7.15 7.96
C ASN A 323 4.60 8.16 8.35
N TRP A 324 3.76 7.77 9.30
CA TRP A 324 2.57 8.52 9.71
C TRP A 324 2.83 9.45 10.89
N SER A 325 2.36 10.70 10.81
CA SER A 325 2.46 11.68 11.88
C SER A 325 1.25 12.63 11.88
N VAL A 326 1.08 13.39 12.98
CA VAL A 326 -0.05 14.31 13.19
C VAL A 326 0.48 15.68 13.57
N ILE A 327 0.11 16.70 12.80
CA ILE A 327 0.66 18.06 12.91
C ILE A 327 -0.48 19.07 13.06
N THR A 328 -0.34 20.01 14.01
CA THR A 328 -1.28 21.11 14.19
C THR A 328 -1.03 22.25 13.19
N ASN A 329 -2.02 23.11 12.95
CA ASN A 329 -1.84 24.33 12.18
C ASN A 329 -0.86 25.34 12.83
N THR A 330 -0.51 25.15 14.09
CA THR A 330 0.51 25.95 14.83
C THR A 330 1.92 25.37 14.71
N GLY A 331 2.09 24.25 14.00
CA GLY A 331 3.39 23.61 13.75
C GLY A 331 3.82 22.61 14.82
N ILE A 332 2.96 22.25 15.77
CA ILE A 332 3.26 21.21 16.76
C ILE A 332 3.06 19.84 16.12
N ASN A 333 4.13 19.04 16.06
CA ASN A 333 4.02 17.62 15.75
C ASN A 333 3.70 16.87 17.03
N LEU A 334 2.53 16.21 17.09
CA LEU A 334 2.04 15.50 18.29
C LEU A 334 2.87 14.27 18.64
N PHE A 335 3.64 13.72 17.71
CA PHE A 335 4.55 12.59 17.95
C PHE A 335 6.02 13.02 18.18
N ASN A 336 6.29 14.31 18.31
CA ASN A 336 7.62 14.76 18.69
C ASN A 336 7.75 14.77 20.23
N PRO A 337 8.57 13.86 20.82
CA PRO A 337 8.73 13.77 22.27
C PRO A 337 9.40 15.00 22.89
N GLY A 338 10.14 15.78 22.06
CA GLY A 338 10.95 16.89 22.57
C GLY A 338 12.13 16.41 23.40
N LYS A 339 12.63 17.29 24.27
CA LYS A 339 13.75 16.96 25.18
C LYS A 339 13.30 16.23 26.44
N ASN A 340 12.09 16.50 26.89
CA ASN A 340 11.51 15.92 28.10
C ASN A 340 10.15 15.30 27.74
N PRO A 341 10.13 14.06 27.26
CA PRO A 341 8.88 13.39 26.85
C PRO A 341 7.82 13.35 27.96
N GLU A 342 8.23 13.15 29.22
CA GLU A 342 7.35 13.07 30.38
C GLU A 342 6.59 14.37 30.71
N GLU A 343 7.11 15.51 30.28
CA GLU A 343 6.51 16.83 30.52
C GLU A 343 5.74 17.34 29.29
N ASN A 344 5.91 16.66 28.14
CA ASN A 344 5.31 17.06 26.87
C ASN A 344 3.87 16.54 26.76
N LYS A 345 2.92 17.30 27.31
CA LYS A 345 1.50 16.89 27.34
C LYS A 345 0.92 16.54 25.95
N PRO A 346 1.12 17.32 24.86
CA PRO A 346 0.65 16.94 23.54
C PRO A 346 1.18 15.58 23.06
N PHE A 347 2.46 15.32 23.30
CA PHE A 347 3.09 14.05 22.96
C PHE A 347 2.53 12.89 23.80
N LEU A 348 2.44 13.06 25.12
CA LEU A 348 1.88 12.05 26.03
C LEU A 348 0.43 11.71 25.69
N ALA A 349 -0.38 12.73 25.36
CA ALA A 349 -1.76 12.52 24.92
C ALA A 349 -1.81 11.68 23.65
N ALA A 350 -1.03 12.06 22.62
CA ALA A 350 -0.98 11.35 21.36
C ALA A 350 -0.44 9.91 21.52
N LEU A 351 0.61 9.72 22.32
CA LEU A 351 1.20 8.41 22.59
C LEU A 351 0.20 7.49 23.32
N ALA A 352 -0.41 7.96 24.41
CA ALA A 352 -1.38 7.17 25.18
C ALA A 352 -2.59 6.78 24.35
N CYS A 353 -3.15 7.72 23.58
CA CYS A 353 -4.23 7.44 22.63
C CYS A 353 -3.82 6.45 21.57
N THR A 354 -2.58 6.52 21.05
CA THR A 354 -2.10 5.59 20.01
C THR A 354 -1.90 4.18 20.58
N ILE A 355 -1.33 4.04 21.78
CA ILE A 355 -1.18 2.72 22.45
C ILE A 355 -2.55 2.07 22.62
N LYS A 356 -3.54 2.81 23.16
CA LYS A 356 -4.90 2.31 23.33
C LYS A 356 -5.54 1.98 21.98
N ALA A 357 -5.45 2.88 21.00
CA ALA A 357 -6.01 2.71 19.68
C ALA A 357 -5.49 1.44 18.97
N VAL A 358 -4.17 1.21 18.99
CA VAL A 358 -3.58 0.04 18.35
C VAL A 358 -3.99 -1.25 19.07
N ASP A 359 -4.08 -1.24 20.40
CA ASP A 359 -4.53 -2.41 21.16
C ASP A 359 -6.02 -2.73 20.91
N GLU A 360 -6.90 -1.73 20.98
CA GLU A 360 -8.32 -1.96 20.81
C GLU A 360 -8.74 -2.25 19.38
N TYR A 361 -8.06 -1.65 18.41
CA TYR A 361 -8.43 -1.69 16.99
C TYR A 361 -7.42 -2.46 16.10
N ALA A 362 -6.60 -3.35 16.71
CA ALA A 362 -5.61 -4.16 16.00
C ALA A 362 -6.20 -4.94 14.80
N GLU A 363 -7.39 -5.55 14.97
CA GLU A 363 -8.01 -6.35 13.90
C GLU A 363 -8.40 -5.52 12.70
N ILE A 364 -9.00 -4.34 12.90
CA ILE A 364 -9.39 -3.49 11.78
C ILE A 364 -8.17 -2.81 11.14
N LEU A 365 -7.11 -2.58 11.90
CA LEU A 365 -5.83 -2.13 11.35
C LEU A 365 -5.20 -3.24 10.48
N ARG A 366 -5.23 -4.51 10.93
CA ARG A 366 -4.82 -5.67 10.11
C ARG A 366 -5.70 -5.80 8.86
N MET A 367 -7.00 -5.62 8.97
CA MET A 367 -7.93 -5.65 7.84
C MET A 367 -7.57 -4.60 6.79
N SER A 368 -7.13 -3.40 7.20
CA SER A 368 -6.84 -2.29 6.30
C SER A 368 -5.73 -2.58 5.29
N ILE A 369 -4.88 -3.57 5.57
CA ILE A 369 -3.78 -4.03 4.72
C ILE A 369 -4.01 -5.44 4.16
N ALA A 370 -5.21 -5.98 4.30
CA ALA A 370 -5.54 -7.32 3.82
C ALA A 370 -5.73 -7.32 2.30
N SER A 371 -4.99 -8.18 1.62
CA SER A 371 -5.14 -8.51 0.20
C SER A 371 -4.49 -9.85 -0.09
N ALA A 372 -4.93 -10.53 -1.14
CA ALA A 372 -4.33 -11.79 -1.57
C ALA A 372 -2.80 -11.65 -1.80
N GLY A 373 -2.36 -10.53 -2.41
CA GLY A 373 -0.94 -10.24 -2.62
C GLY A 373 -0.17 -10.09 -1.31
N ASN A 374 -0.73 -9.35 -0.35
CA ASN A 374 -0.06 -9.11 0.93
C ASN A 374 -0.04 -10.34 1.85
N ASP A 375 -0.98 -11.27 1.69
CA ASP A 375 -0.96 -12.57 2.40
C ASP A 375 0.29 -13.39 2.06
N HIS A 376 0.85 -13.24 0.85
CA HIS A 376 2.12 -13.88 0.45
C HIS A 376 3.36 -13.22 1.05
N ARG A 377 3.27 -11.94 1.44
CA ARG A 377 4.40 -11.15 1.92
C ARG A 377 4.54 -11.20 3.44
N LEU A 378 3.45 -11.08 4.19
CA LEU A 378 3.47 -10.93 5.64
C LEU A 378 4.07 -12.15 6.37
N GLY A 379 4.87 -11.86 7.40
CA GLY A 379 5.38 -12.86 8.33
C GLY A 379 6.74 -13.45 7.99
N ALA A 380 7.43 -12.97 6.95
CA ALA A 380 8.77 -13.42 6.59
C ALA A 380 9.55 -12.37 5.78
N ASN A 381 10.88 -12.45 5.79
CA ASN A 381 11.76 -11.68 4.92
C ASN A 381 11.49 -10.17 4.99
N GLU A 382 11.71 -9.57 6.15
CA GLU A 382 11.51 -8.14 6.46
C GLU A 382 10.07 -7.62 6.42
N ALA A 383 9.09 -8.44 6.06
CA ALA A 383 7.69 -8.10 6.18
C ALA A 383 7.18 -8.44 7.59
N PRO A 384 6.45 -7.52 8.26
CA PRO A 384 5.97 -7.76 9.62
C PRO A 384 4.99 -8.93 9.66
N PRO A 385 4.83 -9.59 10.84
CA PRO A 385 3.83 -10.62 11.03
C PRO A 385 2.41 -10.04 10.95
N ALA A 386 1.41 -10.94 10.81
CA ALA A 386 0.00 -10.57 10.83
C ALA A 386 -0.50 -10.08 12.21
N ILE A 387 0.27 -10.33 13.27
CA ILE A 387 0.02 -9.82 14.62
C ILE A 387 0.40 -8.34 14.65
N ILE A 388 -0.57 -7.47 14.87
CA ILE A 388 -0.29 -6.06 15.07
C ILE A 388 0.27 -5.86 16.48
N SER A 389 1.48 -5.30 16.57
CA SER A 389 2.14 -4.90 17.81
C SER A 389 2.86 -3.57 17.60
N MET A 390 3.22 -2.90 18.69
CA MET A 390 3.86 -1.60 18.68
C MET A 390 5.28 -1.69 19.23
N PHE A 391 6.25 -1.12 18.52
CA PHE A 391 7.62 -0.93 19.00
C PHE A 391 7.84 0.54 19.38
N LEU A 392 8.31 0.79 20.59
CA LEU A 392 8.58 2.15 21.09
C LEU A 392 10.07 2.49 21.21
N GLY A 393 10.92 1.47 21.34
CA GLY A 393 12.33 1.62 21.67
C GLY A 393 12.55 1.81 23.18
N GLU A 394 13.79 1.62 23.62
CA GLU A 394 14.13 1.56 25.06
C GLU A 394 13.78 2.81 25.87
N GLU A 395 13.95 3.99 25.27
CA GLU A 395 13.71 5.26 25.97
C GLU A 395 12.21 5.50 26.25
N LEU A 396 11.36 5.31 25.24
CA LEU A 396 9.92 5.48 25.44
C LEU A 396 9.33 4.34 26.24
N ASP A 397 9.89 3.14 26.20
CA ASP A 397 9.48 2.03 27.06
C ASP A 397 9.72 2.34 28.55
N LYS A 398 10.85 2.99 28.90
CA LYS A 398 11.11 3.52 30.23
C LYS A 398 10.07 4.58 30.64
N VAL A 399 9.76 5.52 29.74
CA VAL A 399 8.73 6.55 29.98
C VAL A 399 7.36 5.90 30.27
N VAL A 400 6.98 4.91 29.49
CA VAL A 400 5.75 4.12 29.67
C VAL A 400 5.73 3.43 31.03
N GLU A 401 6.83 2.79 31.42
CA GLU A 401 6.93 2.07 32.69
C GLU A 401 6.93 3.05 33.89
N ASP A 402 7.58 4.21 33.76
CA ASP A 402 7.56 5.26 34.79
C ASP A 402 6.16 5.83 35.02
N ILE A 403 5.40 6.04 33.96
CA ILE A 403 4.00 6.46 34.03
C ILE A 403 3.16 5.39 34.77
N CYS A 404 3.34 4.12 34.42
CA CYS A 404 2.60 3.01 35.03
C CYS A 404 2.92 2.84 36.51
N THR A 405 4.21 2.91 36.88
CA THR A 405 4.69 2.63 38.24
C THR A 405 4.67 3.86 39.16
N GLY A 406 4.62 5.07 38.60
CA GLY A 406 4.76 6.35 39.32
C GLY A 406 6.19 6.58 39.86
N LYS A 407 7.19 5.86 39.34
CA LYS A 407 8.61 6.07 39.65
C LYS A 407 9.24 6.89 38.55
N LYS A 408 10.21 7.74 38.88
CA LYS A 408 11.05 8.41 37.88
C LYS A 408 12.34 7.63 37.75
N SER A 409 12.62 7.16 36.53
CA SER A 409 13.92 6.57 36.16
C SER A 409 14.92 7.69 35.87
N ASP A 410 16.18 7.44 36.16
CA ASP A 410 17.25 8.33 35.67
C ASP A 410 17.39 8.16 34.15
N HIS A 411 17.06 9.20 33.40
CA HIS A 411 17.32 9.23 31.95
C HIS A 411 18.81 9.47 31.74
N GLU A 412 19.50 8.53 31.12
CA GLU A 412 20.88 8.72 30.69
C GLU A 412 20.93 9.81 29.59
N GLU A 413 21.86 10.75 29.72
CA GLU A 413 22.16 11.68 28.62
C GLU A 413 22.49 10.89 27.37
N ILE A 414 21.94 11.36 26.24
CA ILE A 414 22.19 10.77 24.91
C ILE A 414 23.69 10.59 24.72
N GLY A 415 24.17 9.34 24.75
CA GLY A 415 25.59 9.02 24.60
C GLY A 415 26.14 9.53 23.26
N ARG A 416 27.36 10.02 23.25
CA ARG A 416 28.07 10.36 22.01
C ARG A 416 28.80 9.15 21.48
N PHE A 417 28.72 8.94 20.19
CA PHE A 417 29.48 7.90 19.51
C PHE A 417 30.82 8.49 19.06
N ASP A 418 31.90 7.93 19.58
CA ASP A 418 33.26 8.24 19.17
C ASP A 418 33.83 7.06 18.38
N THR A 419 34.17 7.30 17.12
CA THR A 419 34.75 6.28 16.24
C THR A 419 36.21 5.93 16.58
N GLY A 420 36.86 6.70 17.48
CA GLY A 420 38.27 6.60 17.75
C GLY A 420 39.19 7.12 16.63
N ILE A 421 38.61 7.74 15.60
CA ILE A 421 39.32 8.31 14.43
C ILE A 421 39.37 9.83 14.58
N SER A 422 40.54 10.41 14.72
CA SER A 422 40.75 11.83 15.04
C SER A 422 40.14 12.82 14.03
N VAL A 423 39.94 12.42 12.77
CA VAL A 423 39.39 13.26 11.70
C VAL A 423 37.90 13.05 11.49
N VAL A 424 37.27 12.09 12.18
CA VAL A 424 35.83 11.83 12.11
C VAL A 424 35.16 12.49 13.33
N PRO A 425 34.17 13.38 13.12
CA PRO A 425 33.50 14.03 14.24
C PRO A 425 32.72 13.04 15.08
N THR A 426 32.71 13.26 16.39
CA THR A 426 31.77 12.56 17.28
C THR A 426 30.36 13.02 17.03
N PHE A 427 29.39 12.11 17.03
CA PHE A 427 27.97 12.43 16.86
C PHE A 427 27.14 11.82 17.97
N SER A 428 25.97 12.39 18.23
CA SER A 428 25.03 11.85 19.21
C SER A 428 24.51 10.49 18.73
N LYS A 429 24.43 9.52 19.63
CA LYS A 429 23.72 8.28 19.34
C LYS A 429 22.25 8.61 19.09
N ASP A 430 21.65 7.93 18.12
CA ASP A 430 20.20 7.95 17.97
C ASP A 430 19.62 6.94 18.98
N ASN A 431 18.68 7.37 19.81
CA ASN A 431 18.08 6.50 20.82
C ASN A 431 16.94 5.64 20.27
N THR A 432 16.61 5.83 18.99
CA THR A 432 15.57 5.05 18.30
C THR A 432 16.25 4.00 17.43
N ASP A 433 16.40 2.78 17.96
CA ASP A 433 16.72 1.63 17.12
C ASP A 433 15.46 1.22 16.32
N ARG A 434 15.66 0.78 15.09
CA ARG A 434 14.56 0.31 14.23
C ARG A 434 14.41 -1.20 14.43
N ASN A 435 13.32 -1.62 15.07
CA ASN A 435 12.94 -3.03 15.03
C ASN A 435 12.27 -3.35 13.69
N ARG A 436 13.02 -3.95 12.78
CA ARG A 436 12.55 -4.29 11.42
C ARG A 436 11.41 -5.32 11.39
N THR A 437 11.21 -6.05 12.49
CA THR A 437 10.14 -7.06 12.59
C THR A 437 8.83 -6.51 13.14
N SER A 438 8.82 -5.26 13.67
CA SER A 438 7.62 -4.64 14.21
C SER A 438 6.73 -4.09 13.09
N PRO A 439 5.43 -4.38 13.09
CA PRO A 439 4.49 -3.83 12.13
C PRO A 439 4.20 -2.33 12.33
N PHE A 440 4.34 -1.81 13.55
CA PHE A 440 4.07 -0.41 13.89
C PHE A 440 5.14 0.11 14.86
N ALA A 441 6.12 0.83 14.32
CA ALA A 441 7.30 1.25 15.05
C ALA A 441 7.39 2.77 15.21
N PHE A 442 7.71 3.24 16.44
CA PHE A 442 8.04 4.64 16.67
C PHE A 442 9.44 4.94 16.14
N THR A 443 9.58 5.99 15.34
CA THR A 443 10.85 6.38 14.69
C THR A 443 11.18 7.86 14.92
N GLY A 444 11.20 8.27 16.19
CA GLY A 444 11.67 9.58 16.65
C GLY A 444 10.61 10.67 16.72
N ASN A 445 9.79 10.88 15.69
CA ASN A 445 8.72 11.87 15.68
C ASN A 445 7.50 11.45 14.83
N LYS A 446 7.38 10.17 14.57
CA LYS A 446 6.33 9.53 13.75
C LYS A 446 6.25 8.05 14.07
N PHE A 447 5.17 7.43 13.65
CA PHE A 447 5.06 5.98 13.60
C PHE A 447 5.21 5.49 12.16
N GLU A 448 5.95 4.42 11.97
CA GLU A 448 6.13 3.75 10.71
C GLU A 448 5.28 2.48 10.67
N PHE A 449 4.25 2.47 9.81
CA PHE A 449 3.40 1.30 9.59
C PHE A 449 3.93 0.52 8.39
N ARG A 450 4.57 -0.62 8.64
CA ARG A 450 5.35 -1.41 7.67
C ARG A 450 4.55 -2.47 6.94
N ALA A 451 3.32 -2.71 7.38
CA ALA A 451 2.52 -3.84 6.90
C ALA A 451 1.78 -3.55 5.58
N VAL A 452 1.83 -2.34 5.04
CA VAL A 452 1.16 -1.95 3.81
C VAL A 452 1.82 -2.59 2.60
N GLY A 453 1.05 -3.24 1.74
CA GLY A 453 1.54 -3.88 0.53
C GLY A 453 1.90 -2.88 -0.57
N SER A 454 2.88 -3.22 -1.39
CA SER A 454 3.43 -2.33 -2.42
C SER A 454 2.40 -1.94 -3.50
N ALA A 455 1.46 -2.82 -3.85
CA ALA A 455 0.39 -2.51 -4.80
C ALA A 455 -0.81 -1.77 -4.17
N GLN A 456 -0.87 -1.70 -2.83
CA GLN A 456 -2.02 -1.12 -2.13
C GLN A 456 -2.02 0.42 -2.16
N SER A 457 -3.21 1.01 -2.01
CA SER A 457 -3.35 2.43 -1.70
C SER A 457 -3.06 2.67 -0.22
N VAL A 458 -2.30 3.71 0.09
CA VAL A 458 -2.08 4.15 1.48
C VAL A 458 -3.34 4.75 2.12
N ALA A 459 -4.39 5.02 1.34
CA ALA A 459 -5.65 5.56 1.85
C ALA A 459 -6.30 4.65 2.90
N GLY A 460 -6.37 3.33 2.65
CA GLY A 460 -7.00 2.37 3.56
C GLY A 460 -6.41 2.39 4.97
N PRO A 461 -5.12 2.05 5.15
CA PRO A 461 -4.49 2.05 6.46
C PRO A 461 -4.53 3.41 7.15
N ASN A 462 -4.32 4.50 6.41
CA ASN A 462 -4.38 5.84 7.00
C ASN A 462 -5.80 6.27 7.40
N THR A 463 -6.84 5.83 6.70
CA THR A 463 -8.22 6.01 7.13
C THR A 463 -8.45 5.38 8.51
N ILE A 464 -7.96 4.16 8.71
CA ILE A 464 -8.11 3.46 9.98
C ILE A 464 -7.25 4.09 11.07
N LEU A 465 -5.96 4.39 10.81
CA LEU A 465 -5.08 5.06 11.78
C LEU A 465 -5.66 6.38 12.28
N ASN A 466 -6.16 7.22 11.37
CA ASN A 466 -6.78 8.49 11.74
C ASN A 466 -8.08 8.29 12.55
N SER A 467 -8.91 7.31 12.16
CA SER A 467 -10.21 7.06 12.82
C SER A 467 -10.03 6.53 14.24
N MET A 468 -9.13 5.55 14.42
CA MET A 468 -8.88 4.97 15.75
C MET A 468 -8.22 5.99 16.70
N LEU A 469 -7.31 6.84 16.19
CA LEU A 469 -6.72 7.91 16.99
C LEU A 469 -7.78 8.98 17.35
N ALA A 470 -8.66 9.35 16.42
CA ALA A 470 -9.77 10.27 16.68
C ALA A 470 -10.72 9.74 17.75
N GLU A 471 -11.02 8.45 17.74
CA GLU A 471 -11.85 7.80 18.75
C GLU A 471 -11.23 7.93 20.15
N GLU A 472 -9.94 7.59 20.28
CA GLU A 472 -9.27 7.63 21.57
C GLU A 472 -9.02 9.05 22.10
N MET A 473 -8.74 10.00 21.18
CA MET A 473 -8.69 11.40 21.58
C MET A 473 -10.05 11.93 22.05
N THR A 474 -11.14 11.45 21.45
CA THR A 474 -12.51 11.79 21.90
C THR A 474 -12.77 11.21 23.28
N GLN A 475 -12.43 9.95 23.53
CA GLN A 475 -12.59 9.31 24.84
C GLN A 475 -11.73 9.98 25.92
N MET A 476 -10.49 10.37 25.58
CA MET A 476 -9.62 11.12 26.50
C MET A 476 -10.25 12.48 26.87
N ALA A 477 -10.77 13.20 25.87
CA ALA A 477 -11.45 14.47 26.10
C ALA A 477 -12.68 14.29 26.98
N ASP A 478 -13.53 13.28 26.74
CA ASP A 478 -14.69 12.94 27.55
C ASP A 478 -14.31 12.66 29.01
N ALA A 479 -13.24 11.92 29.25
CA ALA A 479 -12.74 11.58 30.57
C ALA A 479 -12.26 12.83 31.35
N ILE A 480 -11.54 13.73 30.68
CA ILE A 480 -11.04 14.99 31.28
C ILE A 480 -12.22 15.95 31.57
N GLU A 481 -13.14 16.12 30.63
CA GLU A 481 -14.37 16.92 30.85
C GLU A 481 -15.26 16.32 31.92
N GLY A 482 -15.21 14.99 32.09
CA GLY A 482 -15.88 14.27 33.18
C GLY A 482 -15.21 14.44 34.57
N GLY A 483 -14.09 15.18 34.66
CA GLY A 483 -13.40 15.55 35.88
C GLY A 483 -12.19 14.72 36.28
N LYS A 484 -11.73 13.78 35.43
CA LYS A 484 -10.41 13.10 35.61
C LYS A 484 -9.29 14.09 35.27
N SER A 485 -8.15 14.00 35.98
CA SER A 485 -6.95 14.72 35.58
C SER A 485 -6.32 14.10 34.30
N PHE A 486 -5.57 14.91 33.58
CA PHE A 486 -4.86 14.45 32.41
C PHE A 486 -3.91 13.28 32.72
N GLU A 487 -3.18 13.40 33.83
CA GLU A 487 -2.20 12.41 34.28
C GLU A 487 -2.87 11.07 34.65
N GLU A 488 -4.07 11.12 35.27
CA GLU A 488 -4.87 9.91 35.54
C GLU A 488 -5.31 9.21 34.27
N VAL A 489 -5.80 9.95 33.28
CA VAL A 489 -6.28 9.37 32.02
C VAL A 489 -5.11 8.78 31.20
N VAL A 490 -3.97 9.47 31.11
CA VAL A 490 -2.77 8.95 30.46
C VAL A 490 -2.31 7.65 31.10
N LYS A 491 -2.23 7.61 32.43
CA LYS A 491 -1.88 6.42 33.20
C LYS A 491 -2.85 5.26 32.97
N GLU A 492 -4.13 5.51 32.98
CA GLU A 492 -5.19 4.51 32.72
C GLU A 492 -5.02 3.92 31.33
N PHE A 493 -4.98 4.77 30.27
CA PHE A 493 -4.84 4.33 28.88
C PHE A 493 -3.59 3.47 28.66
N ILE A 494 -2.45 3.91 29.15
CA ILE A 494 -1.21 3.17 28.98
C ILE A 494 -1.23 1.86 29.79
N SER A 495 -1.63 1.90 31.07
CA SER A 495 -1.56 0.71 31.92
C SER A 495 -2.47 -0.42 31.47
N GLU A 496 -3.65 -0.10 30.94
CA GLU A 496 -4.63 -1.07 30.48
C GLU A 496 -4.27 -1.66 29.10
N HIS A 497 -3.54 -0.90 28.27
CA HIS A 497 -3.30 -1.25 26.87
C HIS A 497 -1.84 -1.55 26.51
N LYS A 498 -0.89 -1.45 27.47
CA LYS A 498 0.53 -1.71 27.20
C LYS A 498 0.85 -3.13 26.71
N ARG A 499 -0.11 -4.06 26.76
CA ARG A 499 0.04 -5.42 26.23
C ARG A 499 0.38 -5.46 24.73
N ILE A 500 0.06 -4.37 24.00
CA ILE A 500 0.35 -4.24 22.56
C ILE A 500 1.82 -3.92 22.28
N ILE A 501 2.56 -3.40 23.28
CA ILE A 501 3.96 -3.02 23.15
C ILE A 501 4.82 -4.27 23.14
N PHE A 502 5.66 -4.42 22.11
CA PHE A 502 6.60 -5.52 21.97
C PHE A 502 7.90 -5.04 21.32
N ASN A 503 9.01 -5.17 22.03
CA ASN A 503 10.33 -4.71 21.60
C ASN A 503 11.25 -5.85 21.13
N GLY A 504 10.74 -7.10 21.09
CA GLY A 504 11.48 -8.29 20.68
C GLY A 504 11.38 -8.63 19.20
N ASP A 505 11.87 -9.83 18.85
CA ASP A 505 11.80 -10.38 17.49
C ASP A 505 10.38 -10.85 17.13
N GLY A 506 9.69 -10.12 16.25
CA GLY A 506 8.34 -10.41 15.77
C GLY A 506 8.23 -11.68 14.91
N TYR A 507 9.34 -12.26 14.44
CA TYR A 507 9.33 -13.49 13.64
C TYR A 507 9.46 -14.76 14.48
N SER A 508 9.77 -14.63 15.76
CA SER A 508 9.98 -15.78 16.63
C SER A 508 8.69 -16.54 16.90
N ALA A 509 8.79 -17.87 17.01
CA ALA A 509 7.65 -18.71 17.43
C ALA A 509 7.20 -18.39 18.87
N GLU A 510 8.12 -17.96 19.70
CA GLU A 510 7.87 -17.50 21.07
C GLU A 510 6.96 -16.26 21.08
N TRP A 511 7.11 -15.38 20.07
CA TRP A 511 6.21 -14.22 19.94
C TRP A 511 4.79 -14.62 19.59
N GLU A 512 4.56 -15.57 18.70
CA GLU A 512 3.19 -16.05 18.40
C GLU A 512 2.51 -16.60 19.68
N GLU A 513 3.22 -17.38 20.48
CA GLU A 513 2.69 -17.91 21.73
C GLU A 513 2.47 -16.81 22.79
N GLU A 514 3.39 -15.83 22.88
CA GLU A 514 3.24 -14.68 23.76
C GLU A 514 2.05 -13.80 23.35
N ALA A 515 1.90 -13.49 22.08
CA ALA A 515 0.79 -12.73 21.55
C ALA A 515 -0.56 -13.39 21.85
N LYS A 516 -0.63 -14.72 21.71
CA LYS A 516 -1.80 -15.50 22.09
C LYS A 516 -2.10 -15.41 23.59
N ARG A 517 -1.08 -15.46 24.47
CA ARG A 517 -1.26 -15.27 25.92
C ARG A 517 -1.75 -13.86 26.26
N ARG A 518 -1.29 -12.84 25.53
CA ARG A 518 -1.74 -11.46 25.64
C ARG A 518 -3.15 -11.23 25.07
N GLY A 519 -3.70 -12.22 24.33
CA GLY A 519 -5.00 -12.10 23.66
C GLY A 519 -4.96 -11.20 22.43
N LEU A 520 -3.79 -11.08 21.77
CA LEU A 520 -3.63 -10.32 20.53
C LEU A 520 -4.11 -11.17 19.32
N PRO A 521 -4.85 -10.58 18.39
CA PRO A 521 -5.33 -11.29 17.22
C PRO A 521 -4.20 -11.62 16.22
N ASN A 522 -4.31 -12.77 15.55
CA ASN A 522 -3.38 -13.22 14.52
C ASN A 522 -4.14 -13.71 13.28
N HIS A 523 -4.57 -12.78 12.45
CA HIS A 523 -5.26 -13.09 11.19
C HIS A 523 -4.25 -13.23 10.04
N LYS A 524 -3.76 -14.45 9.83
CA LYS A 524 -2.70 -14.75 8.85
C LYS A 524 -3.11 -14.54 7.38
N ASN A 525 -4.40 -14.51 7.08
CA ASN A 525 -4.92 -14.35 5.73
C ASN A 525 -6.04 -13.30 5.65
N THR A 526 -6.31 -12.86 4.44
CA THR A 526 -7.29 -11.81 4.12
C THR A 526 -8.70 -12.22 4.50
N VAL A 527 -9.11 -13.46 4.20
CA VAL A 527 -10.49 -13.92 4.47
C VAL A 527 -10.82 -13.83 5.95
N ASP A 528 -9.89 -14.28 6.82
CA ASP A 528 -10.08 -14.18 8.26
C ASP A 528 -10.01 -12.74 8.78
N ALA A 529 -9.13 -11.90 8.22
CA ALA A 529 -9.01 -10.50 8.61
C ALA A 529 -10.28 -9.68 8.30
N LEU A 530 -10.99 -10.03 7.23
CA LEU A 530 -12.22 -9.32 6.83
C LEU A 530 -13.42 -9.58 7.75
N LYS A 531 -13.37 -10.60 8.62
CA LYS A 531 -14.44 -10.90 9.60
C LYS A 531 -14.76 -9.71 10.50
N CYS A 532 -13.76 -8.90 10.85
CA CYS A 532 -13.94 -7.74 11.73
C CYS A 532 -14.91 -6.70 11.16
N LEU A 533 -15.13 -6.64 9.85
CA LEU A 533 -16.11 -5.75 9.22
C LEU A 533 -17.58 -6.11 9.54
N LYS A 534 -17.82 -7.27 10.17
CA LYS A 534 -19.14 -7.65 10.74
C LYS A 534 -19.24 -7.43 12.25
N ASP A 535 -18.16 -7.03 12.92
CA ASP A 535 -18.17 -6.79 14.36
C ASP A 535 -18.74 -5.40 14.67
N PRO A 536 -19.80 -5.31 15.51
CA PRO A 536 -20.38 -4.04 15.93
C PRO A 536 -19.38 -3.04 16.52
N LYS A 537 -18.33 -3.52 17.20
CA LYS A 537 -17.28 -2.68 17.77
C LYS A 537 -16.66 -1.74 16.73
N TYR A 538 -16.27 -2.30 15.59
CA TYR A 538 -15.60 -1.53 14.52
C TYR A 538 -16.60 -0.75 13.68
N ILE A 539 -17.77 -1.34 13.42
CA ILE A 539 -18.86 -0.69 12.69
C ILE A 539 -19.30 0.57 13.41
N ASP A 540 -19.58 0.48 14.72
CA ASP A 540 -20.10 1.60 15.51
C ASP A 540 -19.02 2.69 15.70
N MET A 541 -17.73 2.33 15.81
CA MET A 541 -16.65 3.30 15.89
C MET A 541 -16.56 4.13 14.60
N LEU A 542 -16.52 3.49 13.44
CA LEU A 542 -16.38 4.16 12.15
C LEU A 542 -17.62 4.99 11.78
N ASP A 543 -18.81 4.51 12.12
CA ASP A 543 -20.09 5.22 11.92
C ASP A 543 -20.17 6.45 12.85
N ARG A 544 -19.82 6.31 14.11
CA ARG A 544 -19.79 7.37 15.12
C ARG A 544 -18.84 8.50 14.76
N GLN A 545 -17.67 8.15 14.16
CA GLN A 545 -16.71 9.13 13.66
C GLN A 545 -17.11 9.73 12.31
N GLY A 546 -18.19 9.25 11.70
CA GLY A 546 -18.66 9.72 10.39
C GLY A 546 -17.74 9.38 9.22
N VAL A 547 -16.87 8.37 9.39
CA VAL A 547 -15.90 7.95 8.35
C VAL A 547 -16.54 7.01 7.35
N TYR A 548 -17.28 6.02 7.85
CA TYR A 548 -18.10 5.11 7.06
C TYR A 548 -19.50 5.01 7.64
N THR A 549 -20.50 4.95 6.79
CA THR A 549 -21.82 4.49 7.20
C THR A 549 -21.85 2.96 7.35
N LYS A 550 -22.78 2.44 8.15
CA LYS A 550 -22.96 0.97 8.30
C LYS A 550 -23.17 0.26 6.95
N VAL A 551 -23.86 0.93 6.02
CA VAL A 551 -24.11 0.42 4.68
C VAL A 551 -22.82 0.38 3.85
N GLU A 552 -21.99 1.41 3.93
CA GLU A 552 -20.68 1.45 3.28
C GLU A 552 -19.72 0.37 3.80
N ILE A 553 -19.77 0.05 5.11
CA ILE A 553 -18.96 -1.03 5.70
C ILE A 553 -19.42 -2.39 5.19
N ALA A 554 -20.74 -2.66 5.20
CA ALA A 554 -21.29 -3.90 4.67
C ALA A 554 -20.92 -4.11 3.19
N SER A 555 -21.02 -3.06 2.38
CA SER A 555 -20.61 -3.08 0.98
C SER A 555 -19.12 -3.43 0.82
N ARG A 556 -18.25 -2.85 1.63
CA ARG A 556 -16.81 -3.12 1.57
C ARG A 556 -16.47 -4.56 1.94
N TYR A 557 -17.17 -5.14 2.89
CA TYR A 557 -17.02 -6.55 3.22
C TYR A 557 -17.25 -7.43 1.99
N GLU A 558 -18.36 -7.22 1.28
CA GLU A 558 -18.70 -7.94 0.05
C GLU A 558 -17.65 -7.73 -1.06
N ILE A 559 -17.28 -6.47 -1.31
CA ILE A 559 -16.33 -6.13 -2.38
C ILE A 559 -14.94 -6.69 -2.12
N LEU A 560 -14.45 -6.64 -0.88
CA LEU A 560 -13.10 -7.13 -0.55
C LEU A 560 -13.01 -8.66 -0.64
N LEU A 561 -14.05 -9.37 -0.21
CA LEU A 561 -14.12 -10.82 -0.39
C LEU A 561 -14.23 -11.21 -1.88
N ASP A 562 -15.08 -10.53 -2.66
CA ASP A 562 -15.21 -10.77 -4.10
C ASP A 562 -13.88 -10.49 -4.83
N ASN A 563 -13.16 -9.43 -4.43
CA ASN A 563 -11.84 -9.12 -4.98
C ASN A 563 -10.81 -10.21 -4.66
N TYR A 564 -10.82 -10.75 -3.43
CA TYR A 564 -9.98 -11.88 -3.05
C TYR A 564 -10.29 -13.11 -3.90
N ILE A 565 -11.57 -13.49 -4.01
CA ILE A 565 -12.03 -14.61 -4.83
C ILE A 565 -11.54 -14.47 -6.27
N LYS A 566 -11.77 -13.31 -6.89
CA LYS A 566 -11.38 -13.05 -8.28
C LYS A 566 -9.88 -13.07 -8.50
N THR A 567 -9.10 -12.59 -7.53
CA THR A 567 -7.63 -12.64 -7.60
C THR A 567 -7.15 -14.09 -7.61
N ILE A 568 -7.57 -14.91 -6.66
CA ILE A 568 -7.19 -16.32 -6.60
C ILE A 568 -7.73 -17.08 -7.84
N GLN A 569 -8.91 -16.74 -8.33
CA GLN A 569 -9.47 -17.33 -9.56
C GLN A 569 -8.59 -17.05 -10.78
N VAL A 570 -8.14 -15.82 -10.98
CA VAL A 570 -7.25 -15.46 -12.09
C VAL A 570 -5.92 -16.21 -11.98
N GLU A 571 -5.35 -16.29 -10.78
CA GLU A 571 -4.12 -17.03 -10.53
C GLU A 571 -4.29 -18.53 -10.84
N ALA A 572 -5.33 -19.17 -10.32
CA ALA A 572 -5.58 -20.59 -10.51
C ALA A 572 -5.83 -20.94 -11.98
N LEU A 573 -6.64 -20.15 -12.70
CA LEU A 573 -6.87 -20.35 -14.13
C LEU A 573 -5.59 -20.14 -14.97
N THR A 574 -4.76 -19.20 -14.58
CA THR A 574 -3.45 -18.96 -15.22
C THR A 574 -2.51 -20.12 -14.98
N ALA A 575 -2.42 -20.64 -13.74
CA ALA A 575 -1.62 -21.81 -13.40
C ALA A 575 -2.05 -23.03 -14.22
N VAL A 576 -3.35 -23.32 -14.28
CA VAL A 576 -3.90 -24.41 -15.10
C VAL A 576 -3.48 -24.26 -16.56
N LYS A 577 -3.61 -23.04 -17.11
CA LYS A 577 -3.24 -22.81 -18.52
C LYS A 577 -1.74 -23.01 -18.77
N MET A 578 -0.87 -22.47 -17.91
CA MET A 578 0.57 -22.61 -18.04
C MET A 578 1.01 -24.08 -17.97
N VAL A 579 0.51 -24.84 -17.00
CA VAL A 579 0.85 -26.25 -16.87
C VAL A 579 0.39 -27.02 -18.09
N LYS A 580 -0.85 -26.86 -18.55
CA LYS A 580 -1.40 -27.60 -19.69
C LYS A 580 -0.75 -27.31 -21.02
N THR A 581 -0.37 -26.06 -21.25
CA THR A 581 0.00 -25.61 -22.60
C THR A 581 1.49 -25.31 -22.78
N GLN A 582 2.24 -25.22 -21.68
CA GLN A 582 3.66 -24.89 -21.70
C GLN A 582 4.50 -25.94 -20.94
N ILE A 583 4.31 -26.03 -19.62
CA ILE A 583 5.20 -26.76 -18.71
C ILE A 583 5.11 -28.27 -18.94
N TYR A 584 3.91 -28.84 -18.84
CA TYR A 584 3.70 -30.29 -18.96
C TYR A 584 4.12 -30.85 -20.33
N PRO A 585 3.77 -30.22 -21.49
CA PRO A 585 4.25 -30.66 -22.78
C PRO A 585 5.77 -30.65 -22.90
N ALA A 586 6.44 -29.57 -22.48
CA ALA A 586 7.89 -29.44 -22.55
C ALA A 586 8.63 -30.48 -21.69
N ALA A 587 8.14 -30.73 -20.48
CA ALA A 587 8.69 -31.78 -19.60
C ALA A 587 8.45 -33.20 -20.14
N CYS A 588 7.32 -33.44 -20.81
CA CYS A 588 7.07 -34.72 -21.53
C CYS A 588 8.02 -34.91 -22.71
N ASP A 589 8.33 -33.87 -23.48
CA ASP A 589 9.30 -33.92 -24.58
C ASP A 589 10.69 -34.25 -24.04
N TYR A 590 11.09 -33.65 -22.93
CA TYR A 590 12.36 -33.98 -22.27
C TYR A 590 12.38 -35.43 -21.74
N LEU A 591 11.29 -35.90 -21.13
CA LEU A 591 11.16 -37.30 -20.70
C LEU A 591 11.31 -38.27 -21.90
N ALA A 592 10.72 -37.94 -23.06
CA ALA A 592 10.85 -38.74 -24.27
C ALA A 592 12.29 -38.81 -24.76
N LYS A 593 13.05 -37.69 -24.71
CA LYS A 593 14.50 -37.63 -25.01
C LYS A 593 15.27 -38.57 -24.08
N VAL A 594 15.17 -38.40 -22.76
CA VAL A 594 15.90 -39.23 -21.78
C VAL A 594 15.54 -40.71 -21.92
N SER A 595 14.27 -41.03 -22.15
CA SER A 595 13.81 -42.42 -22.38
C SER A 595 14.47 -43.04 -23.63
N SER A 596 14.60 -42.26 -24.68
CA SER A 596 15.31 -42.69 -25.93
C SER A 596 16.79 -42.94 -25.68
N GLU A 597 17.45 -42.11 -24.86
CA GLU A 597 18.85 -42.27 -24.46
C GLU A 597 19.04 -43.52 -23.59
N VAL A 598 18.09 -43.85 -22.69
CA VAL A 598 18.08 -45.12 -21.93
C VAL A 598 18.06 -46.33 -22.86
N VAL A 599 17.21 -46.31 -23.90
CA VAL A 599 17.12 -47.40 -24.87
C VAL A 599 18.44 -47.52 -25.67
N ALA A 600 18.95 -46.41 -26.20
CA ALA A 600 20.21 -46.38 -26.97
C ALA A 600 21.41 -46.89 -26.16
N ALA A 601 21.51 -46.47 -24.88
CA ALA A 601 22.58 -46.91 -23.98
C ALA A 601 22.52 -48.43 -23.71
N LYS A 602 21.31 -48.97 -23.48
CA LYS A 602 21.08 -50.42 -23.29
C LYS A 602 21.46 -51.21 -24.54
N GLU A 603 21.06 -50.73 -25.73
CA GLU A 603 21.40 -51.39 -27.01
C GLU A 603 22.94 -51.39 -27.27
N ALA A 604 23.62 -50.31 -26.85
CA ALA A 604 25.08 -50.20 -26.92
C ALA A 604 25.85 -50.99 -25.85
N GLY A 605 25.15 -51.63 -24.89
CA GLY A 605 25.76 -52.34 -23.76
C GLY A 605 26.41 -51.42 -22.74
N ILE A 606 26.01 -50.13 -22.68
CA ILE A 606 26.50 -49.14 -21.71
C ILE A 606 25.62 -49.15 -20.48
N PRO A 607 26.18 -49.12 -19.25
CA PRO A 607 25.39 -48.96 -18.03
C PRO A 607 24.57 -47.66 -18.05
N ALA A 608 23.24 -47.77 -17.89
CA ALA A 608 22.33 -46.65 -18.02
C ALA A 608 21.40 -46.50 -16.77
N ALA A 609 21.85 -46.99 -15.61
CA ALA A 609 21.07 -46.93 -14.40
C ALA A 609 20.70 -45.46 -14.05
N PHE A 610 21.66 -44.56 -14.08
CA PHE A 610 21.43 -43.13 -13.79
C PHE A 610 20.39 -42.47 -14.70
N LEU A 611 20.41 -42.74 -16.00
CA LEU A 611 19.39 -42.25 -16.96
C LEU A 611 18.01 -42.85 -16.68
N THR A 612 17.96 -44.10 -16.24
CA THR A 612 16.70 -44.79 -15.91
C THR A 612 16.11 -44.22 -14.64
N ASP A 613 16.95 -43.91 -13.66
CA ASP A 613 16.55 -43.31 -12.38
C ASP A 613 15.99 -41.89 -12.62
N ASP A 614 16.64 -41.06 -13.43
CA ASP A 614 16.19 -39.70 -13.80
C ASP A 614 14.86 -39.75 -14.57
N ALA A 615 14.74 -40.63 -15.58
CA ALA A 615 13.50 -40.81 -16.33
C ALA A 615 12.35 -41.29 -15.42
N THR A 616 12.61 -42.17 -14.47
CA THR A 616 11.61 -42.69 -13.54
C THR A 616 11.15 -41.60 -12.57
N LYS A 617 12.09 -40.83 -12.04
CA LYS A 617 11.79 -39.69 -11.14
C LYS A 617 10.93 -38.64 -11.87
N LEU A 618 11.33 -38.23 -13.05
CA LEU A 618 10.58 -37.26 -13.86
C LEU A 618 9.18 -37.77 -14.22
N ALA A 619 9.04 -39.03 -14.62
CA ALA A 619 7.74 -39.62 -14.92
C ALA A 619 6.80 -39.63 -13.69
N GLY A 620 7.33 -39.92 -12.50
CA GLY A 620 6.59 -39.86 -11.24
C GLY A 620 6.11 -38.44 -10.92
N LEU A 621 6.97 -37.43 -11.07
CA LEU A 621 6.60 -36.02 -10.85
C LEU A 621 5.57 -35.52 -11.88
N LEU A 622 5.67 -35.93 -13.14
CA LEU A 622 4.67 -35.59 -14.16
C LEU A 622 3.31 -36.22 -13.88
N GLN A 623 3.27 -37.45 -13.34
CA GLN A 623 2.01 -38.07 -12.89
C GLN A 623 1.41 -37.29 -11.70
N ASP A 624 2.23 -36.93 -10.69
CA ASP A 624 1.79 -36.14 -9.54
C ASP A 624 1.28 -34.74 -9.96
N ALA A 625 2.00 -34.06 -10.85
CA ALA A 625 1.57 -32.78 -11.40
C ALA A 625 0.22 -32.88 -12.13
N LYS A 626 0.01 -33.95 -12.88
CA LYS A 626 -1.25 -34.20 -13.60
C LYS A 626 -2.42 -34.47 -12.64
N ASP A 627 -2.19 -35.23 -11.58
CA ASP A 627 -3.21 -35.55 -10.57
C ASP A 627 -3.60 -34.29 -9.77
N LYS A 628 -2.60 -33.47 -9.38
CA LYS A 628 -2.80 -32.18 -8.72
C LYS A 628 -3.52 -31.19 -9.63
N LEU A 629 -3.16 -31.14 -10.91
CA LEU A 629 -3.82 -30.29 -11.90
C LEU A 629 -5.31 -30.67 -12.05
N THR A 630 -5.62 -31.96 -12.11
CA THR A 630 -7.01 -32.48 -12.18
C THR A 630 -7.77 -32.08 -10.92
N THR A 631 -7.16 -32.21 -9.75
CA THR A 631 -7.74 -31.79 -8.47
C THR A 631 -8.01 -30.29 -8.45
N LEU A 632 -7.05 -29.46 -8.92
CA LEU A 632 -7.20 -28.01 -9.02
C LEU A 632 -8.38 -27.63 -9.91
N GLU A 633 -8.51 -28.25 -11.10
CA GLU A 633 -9.63 -27.98 -12.00
C GLU A 633 -10.99 -28.35 -11.39
N ASN A 634 -11.06 -29.47 -10.67
CA ASN A 634 -12.28 -29.90 -9.97
C ASN A 634 -12.64 -28.92 -8.84
N ASN A 635 -11.65 -28.46 -8.07
CA ASN A 635 -11.88 -27.50 -6.98
C ASN A 635 -12.30 -26.12 -7.53
N ILE A 636 -11.70 -25.66 -8.63
CA ILE A 636 -12.13 -24.44 -9.33
C ILE A 636 -13.60 -24.56 -9.74
N ALA A 637 -13.97 -25.66 -10.42
CA ALA A 637 -15.35 -25.87 -10.87
C ALA A 637 -16.35 -25.91 -9.71
N LYS A 638 -15.98 -26.57 -8.60
CA LYS A 638 -16.79 -26.62 -7.38
C LYS A 638 -16.98 -25.24 -6.77
N ALA A 639 -15.90 -24.47 -6.62
CA ALA A 639 -15.94 -23.14 -6.03
C ALA A 639 -16.73 -22.13 -6.89
N GLN A 640 -16.60 -22.23 -8.24
CA GLN A 640 -17.37 -21.40 -9.17
C GLN A 640 -18.88 -21.71 -9.20
N ALA A 641 -19.24 -22.94 -8.93
CA ALA A 641 -20.65 -23.39 -8.89
C ALA A 641 -21.30 -23.21 -7.51
N SER A 642 -20.58 -22.72 -6.52
CA SER A 642 -21.09 -22.54 -5.16
C SER A 642 -22.10 -21.39 -5.09
N GLU A 643 -23.23 -21.65 -4.44
CA GLU A 643 -24.28 -20.67 -4.12
C GLU A 643 -24.27 -20.26 -2.63
N GLU A 644 -23.21 -20.62 -1.91
CA GLU A 644 -23.02 -20.28 -0.50
C GLU A 644 -22.80 -18.77 -0.30
N GLU A 645 -22.87 -18.34 0.96
CA GLU A 645 -22.52 -16.98 1.34
C GLU A 645 -21.07 -16.63 0.92
N ILE A 646 -20.83 -15.39 0.53
CA ILE A 646 -19.55 -14.96 -0.06
C ILE A 646 -18.33 -15.30 0.79
N PHE A 647 -18.48 -15.31 2.12
CA PHE A 647 -17.41 -15.69 3.04
C PHE A 647 -17.03 -17.18 2.89
N GLU A 648 -18.01 -18.04 2.78
CA GLU A 648 -17.80 -19.48 2.59
C GLU A 648 -17.17 -19.75 1.21
N VAL A 649 -17.63 -19.04 0.18
CA VAL A 649 -17.01 -19.11 -1.15
C VAL A 649 -15.56 -18.67 -1.10
N ALA A 650 -15.24 -17.55 -0.44
CA ALA A 650 -13.86 -17.08 -0.27
C ALA A 650 -12.99 -18.10 0.50
N THR A 651 -13.57 -18.76 1.50
CA THR A 651 -12.90 -19.84 2.24
C THR A 651 -12.59 -21.04 1.34
N MET A 652 -13.51 -21.45 0.47
CA MET A 652 -13.24 -22.51 -0.52
C MET A 652 -12.09 -22.13 -1.48
N TRP A 653 -12.07 -20.87 -1.97
CA TRP A 653 -10.99 -20.39 -2.81
C TRP A 653 -9.64 -20.36 -2.08
N ARG A 654 -9.62 -20.02 -0.79
CA ARG A 654 -8.41 -20.03 0.04
C ARG A 654 -7.92 -21.46 0.32
N ASP A 655 -8.79 -22.31 0.83
CA ASP A 655 -8.40 -23.62 1.37
C ASP A 655 -8.30 -24.69 0.28
N ASP A 656 -9.34 -24.83 -0.56
CA ASP A 656 -9.41 -25.90 -1.55
C ASP A 656 -8.63 -25.55 -2.83
N VAL A 657 -8.78 -24.29 -3.36
CA VAL A 657 -8.17 -23.92 -4.64
C VAL A 657 -6.73 -23.46 -4.44
N PHE A 658 -6.47 -22.47 -3.58
CA PHE A 658 -5.14 -21.97 -3.36
C PHE A 658 -4.22 -23.03 -2.73
N GLY A 659 -4.71 -23.83 -1.79
CA GLY A 659 -3.93 -24.91 -1.17
C GLY A 659 -3.39 -25.92 -2.18
N ILE A 660 -4.23 -26.43 -3.09
CA ILE A 660 -3.77 -27.37 -4.15
C ILE A 660 -2.91 -26.67 -5.20
N MET A 661 -3.14 -25.39 -5.50
CA MET A 661 -2.30 -24.61 -6.41
C MET A 661 -0.86 -24.51 -5.88
N GLN A 662 -0.67 -24.27 -4.57
CA GLN A 662 0.65 -24.28 -3.93
C GLN A 662 1.33 -25.65 -4.02
N SER A 663 0.59 -26.74 -3.75
CA SER A 663 1.13 -28.09 -3.87
C SER A 663 1.52 -28.43 -5.32
N LEU A 664 0.75 -27.97 -6.32
CA LEU A 664 1.09 -28.12 -7.73
C LEU A 664 2.37 -27.35 -8.07
N ARG A 665 2.54 -26.11 -7.52
CA ARG A 665 3.75 -25.33 -7.68
C ARG A 665 4.98 -26.10 -7.20
N GLU A 666 4.97 -26.64 -5.99
CA GLU A 666 6.09 -27.41 -5.44
C GLU A 666 6.54 -28.55 -6.36
N THR A 667 5.58 -29.26 -6.95
CA THR A 667 5.88 -30.34 -7.92
C THR A 667 6.48 -29.79 -9.21
N VAL A 668 5.91 -28.70 -9.75
CA VAL A 668 6.39 -28.09 -11.00
C VAL A 668 7.78 -27.47 -10.82
N ASP A 669 8.03 -26.80 -9.69
CA ASP A 669 9.35 -26.22 -9.37
C ASP A 669 10.42 -27.33 -9.24
N THR A 670 10.04 -28.51 -8.70
CA THR A 670 10.93 -29.69 -8.69
C THR A 670 11.16 -30.28 -10.10
N ILE A 671 10.17 -30.21 -10.98
CA ILE A 671 10.35 -30.60 -12.40
C ILE A 671 11.31 -29.66 -13.11
N GLU A 672 11.25 -28.35 -12.84
CA GLU A 672 12.17 -27.34 -13.40
C GLU A 672 13.63 -27.70 -13.11
N GLU A 673 13.95 -28.16 -11.89
CA GLU A 673 15.30 -28.54 -11.48
C GLU A 673 15.85 -29.80 -12.21
N LEU A 674 14.97 -30.58 -12.84
CA LEU A 674 15.35 -31.83 -13.51
C LEU A 674 15.36 -31.70 -15.05
N VAL A 675 14.62 -30.77 -15.60
CA VAL A 675 14.48 -30.56 -17.04
C VAL A 675 15.63 -29.71 -17.54
N ASP A 676 16.23 -30.09 -18.65
CA ASP A 676 17.27 -29.32 -19.32
C ASP A 676 16.76 -27.92 -19.70
N ASP A 677 17.56 -26.88 -19.44
CA ASP A 677 17.20 -25.46 -19.67
C ASP A 677 16.71 -25.21 -21.10
N SER A 678 17.24 -25.94 -22.09
CA SER A 678 16.81 -25.81 -23.49
C SER A 678 15.40 -26.33 -23.78
N TYR A 679 14.84 -27.11 -22.87
CA TYR A 679 13.46 -27.62 -22.93
C TYR A 679 12.50 -26.83 -22.02
N TRP A 680 13.05 -26.09 -21.04
CA TRP A 680 12.19 -25.35 -20.11
C TRP A 680 11.51 -24.17 -20.80
N PRO A 681 10.16 -24.05 -20.75
CA PRO A 681 9.43 -23.18 -21.67
C PRO A 681 9.23 -21.74 -21.16
N ILE A 682 9.67 -21.43 -19.95
CA ILE A 682 9.47 -20.10 -19.34
C ILE A 682 10.75 -19.61 -18.67
N PRO A 683 11.02 -18.30 -18.65
CA PRO A 683 12.17 -17.72 -17.95
C PRO A 683 12.23 -18.13 -16.48
N THR A 684 13.43 -18.51 -16.04
CA THR A 684 13.73 -18.95 -14.68
C THR A 684 13.93 -17.76 -13.73
N TYR A 685 14.06 -18.04 -12.42
CA TYR A 685 14.42 -17.01 -11.44
C TYR A 685 15.81 -16.41 -11.69
N VAL A 686 16.74 -17.18 -12.29
CA VAL A 686 18.04 -16.65 -12.71
C VAL A 686 17.86 -15.57 -13.77
N ASP A 687 17.01 -15.80 -14.78
CA ASP A 687 16.72 -14.83 -15.83
C ASP A 687 16.05 -13.57 -15.29
N LEU A 688 15.06 -13.75 -14.42
CA LEU A 688 14.21 -12.66 -13.92
C LEU A 688 14.92 -11.79 -12.86
N LEU A 689 15.66 -12.39 -11.95
CA LEU A 689 16.29 -11.68 -10.83
C LEU A 689 17.70 -11.18 -11.14
N PHE A 690 18.38 -11.81 -12.08
CA PHE A 690 19.78 -11.50 -12.40
C PHE A 690 19.98 -11.05 -13.86
N GLY A 691 18.93 -11.01 -14.67
CA GLY A 691 18.98 -10.67 -16.10
C GLY A 691 19.18 -9.17 -16.42
N ILE A 692 19.25 -8.26 -15.42
CA ILE A 692 19.45 -6.81 -15.62
C ILE A 692 20.90 -6.45 -15.37
#